data_5db6fef4887ffe8380da24d450cfbc53
#
_entry.id   5db6fef4887ffe8380da24d450cfbc53
#
_cell.length_a   1.000
_cell.length_b   1.000
_cell.length_c   1.000
_cell.angle_alpha   90.00
_cell.angle_beta   90.00
_cell.angle_gamma   90.00
#
_symmetry.space_group_name_H-M   'P 1'
#
loop_
_entity.id
_entity.type
_entity.pdbx_description
1 polymer ?
#
loop_
_entity_poly.entity_id
_entity_poly.type
_entity_poly.pdbx_seq_one_letter_code
_entity_poly.pdbx_strand_id
1 'polypeptide(L)'
;YLVCGVELQAQNYTFRNVVMSDGLSGLLVNAIYKDSEGFVWLGTDNCLDRFDGVKVRHFEFRGIESGRKKRVNTITETANKQLWVGNGIGLWRLNRASGQLERIVPEKIDFAVNTLLSDGDILYIGTEKGLFIHKDGQLLQVLTDRNMLAACNRIMDICLNEDKTALWLATVQGLFSYSLKDGKIDSWHFQENVPEADYFRCLTRIGETLYLGTMSQGVVRFDMKKKTFSHTISLGCDVISDISSDGKETVYIATDGNGVHFLSHKKQQVTRRFYHDVSDKEGIRSNSVYSLLVDDRGAVWVGHFQAGLDYSLYQNGLFRTYAYPPLFNSANLSIRSFISRGQEKVIGSRDGLFYINEATGMVKSFVKPVLTSDLILTISFYQGEYYIGTYGGGMMVLNPETLSLKYFSQSDTELFQKGHIFCVKPDTKGNLWIGTSQGLFNYNGQTKQIKHFTSANSQLPEGNVYEVSFDSTGKGWIATETGMCIYDPASQNLRSNVFPEGFVNKDKVRTIYEDSEHNLYFIREKGSLFTSTLTMDRFYNQSVFSTLPDNSLMAIVEDNQGWLWVGCNDGLLRIKKEGEEYDAFTFNDGVPGPTFTNGAAYKDDKGILWFGNTKGLIYVDPKRVDEVRGKARPIVFTDILANGVSFTGSSLKYNQNNLTFCFTDFAYGLPSALLYEYQLEGVDKDWKLLAAQNEVSYYGLSSGTYTFRVRLPGNEHSEATCQVTVLPMIPWWGWALFVLLIIGIIAFIRYYVWKRMRRLLASPVQVASTPVEEISRKEQETEQSETIVERSSTVTEEKYKTNRLTEEECVELHRKLVAYVEKEKPYINSDLKMGDLASALDTSSHSLSYLLNQYLNQSYYDFINEYRVTQFKKMVEDSHYSRYTLTALAELCGFSSRASFFRSFKKSTGVTPNEYIRSIGGTAKEE
;
A
#
# COMPACT_ATOMS: atom_id res chain seq x y z
N TYR A 1 -41.93 8.12 24.01
CA TYR A 1 -41.04 8.20 22.86
C TYR A 1 -40.57 6.79 22.54
N LEU A 2 -41.17 6.15 21.52
CA LEU A 2 -40.71 4.88 20.94
C LEU A 2 -39.42 5.16 20.18
N VAL A 3 -38.30 4.67 20.70
CA VAL A 3 -37.08 4.55 19.93
C VAL A 3 -37.13 3.19 19.23
N CYS A 4 -37.58 3.19 17.97
CA CYS A 4 -37.30 2.09 17.08
C CYS A 4 -35.81 1.90 17.00
N GLY A 5 -35.33 0.71 17.36
CA GLY A 5 -33.95 0.30 17.17
C GLY A 5 -33.62 0.26 15.67
N VAL A 6 -33.15 1.37 15.14
CA VAL A 6 -32.41 1.39 13.88
C VAL A 6 -30.99 1.00 14.27
N GLU A 7 -30.57 -0.22 13.92
CA GLU A 7 -29.15 -0.52 13.82
C GLU A 7 -28.55 0.45 12.80
N LEU A 8 -28.10 1.61 13.29
CA LEU A 8 -27.22 2.49 12.54
C LEU A 8 -25.86 1.79 12.47
N GLN A 9 -25.71 0.88 11.51
CA GLN A 9 -24.41 0.48 11.02
C GLN A 9 -23.79 1.72 10.35
N ALA A 10 -23.17 2.56 11.13
CA ALA A 10 -22.28 3.60 10.63
C ALA A 10 -21.00 2.90 10.12
N GLN A 11 -21.06 2.31 8.91
CA GLN A 11 -19.86 2.03 8.18
C GLN A 11 -19.26 3.38 7.80
N ASN A 12 -18.21 3.79 8.50
CA ASN A 12 -17.44 4.97 8.11
C ASN A 12 -16.65 4.60 6.87
N TYR A 13 -17.06 5.15 5.72
CA TYR A 13 -16.30 5.04 4.49
C TYR A 13 -15.11 6.00 4.58
N THR A 14 -13.91 5.45 4.43
CA THR A 14 -12.70 6.23 4.25
C THR A 14 -12.38 6.22 2.76
N PHE A 15 -12.22 7.40 2.16
CA PHE A 15 -11.87 7.55 0.76
C PHE A 15 -10.39 7.84 0.59
N ARG A 16 -9.81 7.26 -0.46
CA ARG A 16 -8.49 7.59 -0.96
C ARG A 16 -8.63 8.37 -2.26
N ASN A 17 -7.83 9.40 -2.40
CA ASN A 17 -7.76 10.21 -3.60
C ASN A 17 -6.57 9.79 -4.47
N VAL A 18 -6.77 9.71 -5.78
CA VAL A 18 -5.75 9.50 -6.80
C VAL A 18 -5.78 10.67 -7.76
N VAL A 19 -4.67 11.38 -7.86
CA VAL A 19 -4.50 12.59 -8.67
C VAL A 19 -3.30 12.47 -9.60
N MET A 20 -2.97 13.54 -10.31
CA MET A 20 -1.85 13.54 -11.28
C MET A 20 -0.49 13.24 -10.63
N SER A 21 -0.28 13.62 -9.35
CA SER A 21 0.95 13.25 -8.61
C SER A 21 1.05 11.74 -8.35
N ASP A 22 -0.07 11.03 -8.33
CA ASP A 22 -0.14 9.58 -8.18
C ASP A 22 -0.12 8.85 -9.53
N GLY A 23 0.06 9.62 -10.61
CA GLY A 23 0.18 9.11 -11.97
C GLY A 23 -1.10 9.15 -12.80
N LEU A 24 -2.19 9.81 -12.36
CA LEU A 24 -3.39 9.97 -13.18
C LEU A 24 -3.12 10.92 -14.37
N SER A 25 -3.61 10.60 -15.56
CA SER A 25 -3.35 11.39 -16.78
C SER A 25 -4.13 12.70 -16.86
N GLY A 26 -5.21 12.84 -16.12
CA GLY A 26 -6.07 14.04 -16.06
C GLY A 26 -6.94 14.05 -14.82
N LEU A 27 -7.35 15.23 -14.36
CA LEU A 27 -8.19 15.40 -13.17
C LEU A 27 -9.69 15.18 -13.44
N LEU A 28 -10.13 15.20 -14.70
CA LEU A 28 -11.48 14.81 -15.07
C LEU A 28 -11.53 13.31 -15.28
N VAL A 29 -12.26 12.60 -14.40
CA VAL A 29 -12.54 11.16 -14.53
C VAL A 29 -13.99 11.00 -14.94
N ASN A 30 -14.21 10.73 -16.21
CA ASN A 30 -15.54 10.73 -16.84
C ASN A 30 -16.17 9.34 -16.99
N ALA A 31 -15.37 8.29 -16.89
CA ALA A 31 -15.81 6.89 -16.91
C ALA A 31 -14.95 6.05 -15.98
N ILE A 32 -15.56 5.13 -15.27
CA ILE A 32 -14.90 4.14 -14.40
C ILE A 32 -15.44 2.77 -14.76
N TYR A 33 -14.56 1.82 -14.99
CA TYR A 33 -14.93 0.44 -15.29
C TYR A 33 -13.97 -0.53 -14.60
N LYS A 34 -14.49 -1.57 -13.95
CA LYS A 34 -13.68 -2.66 -13.38
C LYS A 34 -13.81 -3.88 -14.29
N ASP A 35 -12.68 -4.35 -14.83
CA ASP A 35 -12.66 -5.48 -15.74
C ASP A 35 -12.75 -6.84 -14.99
N SER A 36 -12.92 -7.92 -15.75
CA SER A 36 -13.04 -9.29 -15.21
C SER A 36 -11.77 -9.81 -14.55
N GLU A 37 -10.62 -9.17 -14.77
CA GLU A 37 -9.36 -9.49 -14.13
C GLU A 37 -9.16 -8.73 -12.80
N GLY A 38 -9.96 -7.68 -12.57
CA GLY A 38 -9.94 -6.87 -11.36
C GLY A 38 -9.31 -5.49 -11.52
N PHE A 39 -8.74 -5.13 -12.68
CA PHE A 39 -8.21 -3.80 -12.94
C PHE A 39 -9.31 -2.76 -13.03
N VAL A 40 -9.05 -1.57 -12.50
CA VAL A 40 -9.95 -0.42 -12.66
C VAL A 40 -9.44 0.45 -13.80
N TRP A 41 -10.31 0.64 -14.79
CA TRP A 41 -10.06 1.46 -15.96
C TRP A 41 -10.73 2.82 -15.78
N LEU A 42 -9.98 3.87 -16.04
CA LEU A 42 -10.39 5.26 -15.84
C LEU A 42 -10.35 6.00 -17.16
N GLY A 43 -11.49 6.52 -17.53
CA GLY A 43 -11.60 7.39 -18.71
C GLY A 43 -11.38 8.84 -18.32
N THR A 44 -10.26 9.43 -18.74
CA THR A 44 -9.93 10.83 -18.50
C THR A 44 -10.18 11.70 -19.73
N ASP A 45 -9.91 12.98 -19.62
CA ASP A 45 -9.92 13.92 -20.76
C ASP A 45 -8.68 13.78 -21.66
N ASN A 46 -7.65 13.06 -21.22
CA ASN A 46 -6.38 12.92 -21.95
C ASN A 46 -6.19 11.53 -22.56
N CYS A 47 -6.46 10.46 -21.84
CA CYS A 47 -6.28 9.08 -22.30
C CYS A 47 -7.10 8.09 -21.50
N LEU A 48 -6.92 6.81 -21.77
CA LEU A 48 -7.41 5.70 -20.97
C LEU A 48 -6.33 5.32 -19.97
N ASP A 49 -6.66 5.32 -18.68
CA ASP A 49 -5.78 4.92 -17.59
C ASP A 49 -6.20 3.56 -17.03
N ARG A 50 -5.23 2.71 -16.66
CA ARG A 50 -5.46 1.47 -15.92
C ARG A 50 -4.83 1.59 -14.54
N PHE A 51 -5.62 1.45 -13.52
CA PHE A 51 -5.19 1.48 -12.12
C PHE A 51 -5.19 0.06 -11.52
N ASP A 52 -4.09 -0.34 -10.90
CA ASP A 52 -3.91 -1.65 -10.27
C ASP A 52 -3.97 -1.61 -8.73
N GLY A 53 -4.32 -0.44 -8.16
CA GLY A 53 -4.31 -0.17 -6.72
C GLY A 53 -3.05 0.58 -6.23
N VAL A 54 -1.98 0.58 -7.02
CA VAL A 54 -0.70 1.22 -6.68
C VAL A 54 -0.26 2.17 -7.78
N LYS A 55 -0.26 1.71 -9.02
CA LYS A 55 0.25 2.44 -10.20
C LYS A 55 -0.86 2.68 -11.22
N VAL A 56 -0.73 3.79 -11.93
CA VAL A 56 -1.56 4.12 -13.08
C VAL A 56 -0.74 3.92 -14.36
N ARG A 57 -1.26 3.12 -15.30
CA ARG A 57 -0.68 2.92 -16.62
C ARG A 57 -1.54 3.61 -17.67
N HIS A 58 -0.92 4.38 -18.58
CA HIS A 58 -1.60 5.14 -19.63
C HIS A 58 -1.67 4.39 -20.94
N PHE A 59 -2.81 4.54 -21.64
CA PHE A 59 -3.03 4.04 -22.98
C PHE A 59 -3.48 5.19 -23.89
N GLU A 60 -2.60 5.62 -24.78
CA GLU A 60 -2.80 6.79 -25.63
C GLU A 60 -3.56 6.47 -26.90
N PHE A 61 -4.41 7.40 -27.32
CA PHE A 61 -5.08 7.38 -28.63
C PHE A 61 -4.15 7.94 -29.70
N ARG A 62 -3.53 7.08 -30.48
CA ARG A 62 -2.60 7.49 -31.54
C ARG A 62 -3.33 8.19 -32.66
N GLY A 63 -2.70 9.24 -33.26
CA GLY A 63 -3.22 9.97 -34.40
C GLY A 63 -4.32 11.00 -34.09
N ILE A 64 -4.53 11.32 -32.82
CA ILE A 64 -5.46 12.37 -32.39
C ILE A 64 -4.66 13.56 -31.87
N GLU A 65 -4.90 14.74 -32.45
CA GLU A 65 -4.44 16.01 -31.89
C GLU A 65 -5.16 16.33 -30.57
N SER A 66 -4.58 17.21 -29.75
CA SER A 66 -5.07 17.56 -28.42
C SER A 66 -6.53 18.09 -28.41
N GLY A 67 -7.22 17.94 -27.27
CA GLY A 67 -8.53 18.54 -26.98
C GLY A 67 -9.65 17.53 -26.69
N ARG A 68 -10.90 17.99 -26.64
CA ARG A 68 -12.12 17.24 -26.26
C ARG A 68 -12.31 15.90 -26.99
N LYS A 69 -11.63 15.69 -28.11
CA LYS A 69 -11.68 14.48 -28.93
C LYS A 69 -11.04 13.26 -28.24
N LYS A 70 -10.09 13.47 -27.32
CA LYS A 70 -9.44 12.40 -26.56
C LYS A 70 -10.26 11.92 -25.36
N ARG A 71 -11.19 12.73 -24.87
CA ARG A 71 -12.00 12.44 -23.70
C ARG A 71 -12.71 11.11 -23.85
N VAL A 72 -12.44 10.21 -22.91
CA VAL A 72 -13.10 8.92 -22.82
C VAL A 72 -14.48 9.11 -22.19
N ASN A 73 -15.53 8.67 -22.88
CA ASN A 73 -16.89 8.79 -22.40
C ASN A 73 -17.40 7.51 -21.72
N THR A 74 -16.94 6.35 -22.20
CA THR A 74 -17.43 5.05 -21.76
C THR A 74 -16.43 3.95 -21.99
N ILE A 75 -16.46 2.93 -21.12
CA ILE A 75 -15.58 1.76 -21.16
C ILE A 75 -16.43 0.52 -20.84
N THR A 76 -16.22 -0.58 -21.57
CA THR A 76 -16.85 -1.87 -21.26
C THR A 76 -15.97 -3.03 -21.71
N GLU A 77 -16.20 -4.21 -21.15
CA GLU A 77 -15.55 -5.46 -21.53
C GLU A 77 -16.61 -6.47 -22.03
N THR A 78 -16.32 -7.16 -23.12
CA THR A 78 -17.16 -8.27 -23.65
C THR A 78 -16.74 -9.60 -23.02
N ALA A 79 -17.58 -10.65 -23.11
CA ALA A 79 -17.35 -11.95 -22.46
C ALA A 79 -16.03 -12.62 -22.89
N ASN A 80 -15.55 -12.34 -24.11
CA ASN A 80 -14.24 -12.76 -24.61
C ASN A 80 -13.07 -11.94 -24.05
N LYS A 81 -13.30 -11.13 -22.99
CA LYS A 81 -12.31 -10.26 -22.32
C LYS A 81 -11.73 -9.15 -23.22
N GLN A 82 -12.46 -8.76 -24.26
CA GLN A 82 -12.06 -7.65 -25.10
C GLN A 82 -12.54 -6.32 -24.50
N LEU A 83 -11.61 -5.40 -24.22
CA LEU A 83 -11.93 -4.08 -23.71
C LEU A 83 -12.25 -3.13 -24.86
N TRP A 84 -13.38 -2.43 -24.75
CA TRP A 84 -13.89 -1.45 -25.68
C TRP A 84 -14.00 -0.08 -25.03
N VAL A 85 -13.67 0.95 -25.79
CA VAL A 85 -13.61 2.34 -25.32
C VAL A 85 -14.30 3.24 -26.32
N GLY A 86 -15.23 4.05 -25.82
CA GLY A 86 -15.88 5.10 -26.58
C GLY A 86 -15.32 6.48 -26.24
N ASN A 87 -14.97 7.27 -27.22
CA ASN A 87 -14.50 8.64 -27.02
C ASN A 87 -15.18 9.64 -27.97
N GLY A 88 -14.73 10.91 -27.98
CA GLY A 88 -15.31 11.99 -28.77
C GLY A 88 -15.23 11.84 -30.31
N ILE A 89 -14.53 10.84 -30.83
CA ILE A 89 -14.35 10.61 -32.26
C ILE A 89 -14.56 9.18 -32.72
N GLY A 90 -14.95 8.28 -31.84
CA GLY A 90 -15.23 6.93 -32.31
C GLY A 90 -15.10 5.83 -31.27
N LEU A 91 -15.11 4.61 -31.79
CA LEU A 91 -14.98 3.36 -31.06
C LEU A 91 -13.53 2.85 -31.14
N TRP A 92 -13.00 2.42 -30.01
CA TRP A 92 -11.67 1.86 -29.86
C TRP A 92 -11.70 0.51 -29.17
N ARG A 93 -10.71 -0.29 -29.49
CA ARG A 93 -10.48 -1.60 -28.87
C ARG A 93 -9.04 -1.68 -28.35
N LEU A 94 -8.87 -2.20 -27.16
CA LEU A 94 -7.54 -2.44 -26.58
C LEU A 94 -7.00 -3.77 -27.11
N ASN A 95 -5.89 -3.73 -27.84
CA ASN A 95 -5.10 -4.91 -28.13
C ASN A 95 -4.22 -5.24 -26.92
N ARG A 96 -4.62 -6.27 -26.15
CA ARG A 96 -3.92 -6.65 -24.91
C ARG A 96 -2.47 -7.12 -25.16
N ALA A 97 -2.21 -7.75 -26.31
CA ALA A 97 -0.88 -8.25 -26.64
C ALA A 97 0.13 -7.13 -26.96
N SER A 98 -0.30 -6.09 -27.68
CA SER A 98 0.55 -4.93 -28.01
C SER A 98 0.44 -3.79 -27.01
N GLY A 99 -0.56 -3.80 -26.15
CA GLY A 99 -0.87 -2.69 -25.25
C GLY A 99 -1.32 -1.40 -25.99
N GLN A 100 -1.85 -1.52 -27.22
CA GLN A 100 -2.22 -0.38 -28.03
C GLN A 100 -3.73 -0.30 -28.25
N LEU A 101 -4.26 0.93 -28.28
CA LEU A 101 -5.63 1.20 -28.66
C LEU A 101 -5.75 1.27 -30.20
N GLU A 102 -6.62 0.44 -30.74
CA GLU A 102 -6.93 0.35 -32.17
C GLU A 102 -8.30 1.00 -32.43
N ARG A 103 -8.38 1.95 -33.37
CA ARG A 103 -9.63 2.57 -33.75
C ARG A 103 -10.42 1.64 -34.66
N ILE A 104 -11.67 1.42 -34.34
CA ILE A 104 -12.52 0.44 -35.04
C ILE A 104 -13.45 1.16 -36.02
N VAL A 105 -13.40 0.75 -37.30
CA VAL A 105 -14.26 1.18 -38.41
C VAL A 105 -14.44 2.73 -38.46
N PRO A 106 -13.35 3.52 -38.58
CA PRO A 106 -13.41 4.95 -38.50
C PRO A 106 -14.28 5.57 -39.64
N GLU A 107 -14.45 4.87 -40.74
CA GLU A 107 -15.31 5.29 -41.85
C GLU A 107 -16.80 5.24 -41.53
N LYS A 108 -17.22 4.48 -40.49
CA LYS A 108 -18.60 4.38 -40.05
C LYS A 108 -18.88 5.19 -38.77
N ILE A 109 -17.91 5.24 -37.87
CA ILE A 109 -18.04 5.96 -36.58
C ILE A 109 -16.85 6.92 -36.44
N ASP A 110 -17.02 8.16 -36.89
CA ASP A 110 -16.07 9.28 -36.78
C ASP A 110 -16.54 10.40 -35.84
N PHE A 111 -17.52 10.09 -34.98
CA PHE A 111 -18.22 11.00 -34.07
C PHE A 111 -18.28 10.39 -32.67
N ALA A 112 -18.80 11.15 -31.71
CA ALA A 112 -18.78 10.74 -30.31
C ALA A 112 -19.59 9.45 -30.07
N VAL A 113 -18.95 8.50 -29.38
CA VAL A 113 -19.55 7.36 -28.72
C VAL A 113 -19.78 7.74 -27.27
N ASN A 114 -21.05 7.80 -26.85
CA ASN A 114 -21.44 8.29 -25.53
C ASN A 114 -21.55 7.17 -24.50
N THR A 115 -22.05 5.99 -24.91
CA THR A 115 -22.27 4.84 -24.04
C THR A 115 -21.99 3.53 -24.75
N LEU A 116 -21.51 2.54 -24.01
CA LEU A 116 -21.29 1.15 -24.43
C LEU A 116 -21.94 0.20 -23.44
N LEU A 117 -22.68 -0.78 -23.94
CA LEU A 117 -23.25 -1.85 -23.15
C LEU A 117 -22.88 -3.20 -23.78
N SER A 118 -22.29 -4.11 -23.01
CA SER A 118 -21.98 -5.47 -23.43
C SER A 118 -23.03 -6.47 -22.91
N ASP A 119 -23.41 -7.43 -23.77
CA ASP A 119 -24.16 -8.62 -23.38
C ASP A 119 -23.52 -9.84 -24.07
N GLY A 120 -22.77 -10.61 -23.31
CA GLY A 120 -21.85 -11.60 -23.85
C GLY A 120 -20.83 -10.96 -24.77
N ASP A 121 -20.77 -11.41 -26.03
CA ASP A 121 -19.89 -10.85 -27.07
C ASP A 121 -20.59 -9.81 -27.97
N ILE A 122 -21.85 -9.49 -27.68
CA ILE A 122 -22.57 -8.42 -28.38
C ILE A 122 -22.27 -7.09 -27.70
N LEU A 123 -21.98 -6.08 -28.51
CA LEU A 123 -21.72 -4.72 -28.04
C LEU A 123 -22.79 -3.78 -28.61
N TYR A 124 -23.54 -3.12 -27.72
CA TYR A 124 -24.47 -2.05 -28.09
C TYR A 124 -23.76 -0.71 -27.91
N ILE A 125 -23.85 0.17 -28.91
CA ILE A 125 -23.07 1.39 -29.02
C ILE A 125 -24.01 2.57 -29.21
N GLY A 126 -24.19 3.38 -28.19
CA GLY A 126 -24.97 4.62 -28.23
C GLY A 126 -24.07 5.79 -28.66
N THR A 127 -24.48 6.50 -29.68
CA THR A 127 -23.70 7.56 -30.30
C THR A 127 -24.48 8.86 -30.46
N GLU A 128 -23.82 9.92 -30.92
CA GLU A 128 -24.49 11.17 -31.34
C GLU A 128 -25.37 11.02 -32.58
N LYS A 129 -25.23 9.92 -33.34
CA LYS A 129 -25.95 9.69 -34.60
C LYS A 129 -26.73 8.36 -34.60
N GLY A 130 -27.15 7.86 -33.45
CA GLY A 130 -27.99 6.70 -33.33
C GLY A 130 -27.34 5.51 -32.63
N LEU A 131 -28.00 4.34 -32.79
CA LEU A 131 -27.59 3.08 -32.18
C LEU A 131 -26.88 2.19 -33.19
N PHE A 132 -25.73 1.64 -32.77
CA PHE A 132 -25.01 0.62 -33.50
C PHE A 132 -24.94 -0.66 -32.65
N ILE A 133 -24.89 -1.79 -33.33
CA ILE A 133 -24.67 -3.10 -32.73
C ILE A 133 -23.46 -3.74 -33.38
N HIS A 134 -22.47 -4.11 -32.58
CA HIS A 134 -21.34 -4.93 -33.02
C HIS A 134 -21.55 -6.36 -32.55
N LYS A 135 -21.62 -7.28 -33.51
CA LYS A 135 -21.82 -8.71 -33.30
C LYS A 135 -21.07 -9.51 -34.36
N ASP A 136 -20.39 -10.59 -33.96
CA ASP A 136 -19.69 -11.52 -34.87
C ASP A 136 -18.72 -10.79 -35.85
N GLY A 137 -18.05 -9.75 -35.35
CA GLY A 137 -17.13 -8.93 -36.16
C GLY A 137 -17.81 -7.95 -37.11
N GLN A 138 -19.13 -7.89 -37.14
CA GLN A 138 -19.92 -6.98 -37.99
C GLN A 138 -20.47 -5.82 -37.17
N LEU A 139 -20.41 -4.62 -37.74
CA LEU A 139 -20.98 -3.40 -37.19
C LEU A 139 -22.19 -2.99 -38.00
N LEU A 140 -23.36 -3.00 -37.37
CA LEU A 140 -24.66 -2.62 -37.97
C LEU A 140 -25.17 -1.34 -37.31
N GLN A 141 -25.54 -0.35 -38.09
CA GLN A 141 -26.33 0.80 -37.59
C GLN A 141 -27.81 0.44 -37.64
N VAL A 142 -28.47 0.39 -36.49
CA VAL A 142 -29.89 -0.02 -36.39
C VAL A 142 -30.84 1.17 -36.22
N LEU A 143 -30.36 2.27 -35.67
CA LEU A 143 -31.12 3.51 -35.54
C LEU A 143 -30.37 4.65 -36.25
N THR A 144 -31.10 5.33 -37.16
CA THR A 144 -30.61 6.41 -37.99
C THR A 144 -31.60 7.56 -37.99
N ASP A 145 -31.24 8.71 -38.58
CA ASP A 145 -32.10 9.88 -38.80
C ASP A 145 -33.35 9.56 -39.61
N ARG A 146 -33.39 8.44 -40.32
CA ARG A 146 -34.60 7.97 -41.08
C ARG A 146 -35.60 7.28 -40.20
N ASN A 147 -35.18 6.71 -39.07
CA ASN A 147 -36.01 5.91 -38.14
C ASN A 147 -36.39 6.69 -36.91
N MET A 148 -35.71 7.75 -36.58
CA MET A 148 -35.94 8.63 -35.41
C MET A 148 -35.87 10.10 -35.86
N LEU A 149 -36.60 10.97 -35.19
CA LEU A 149 -36.38 12.41 -35.35
C LEU A 149 -34.93 12.76 -35.04
N ALA A 150 -34.30 13.61 -35.84
CA ALA A 150 -32.85 13.90 -35.77
C ALA A 150 -32.36 14.28 -34.37
N ALA A 151 -33.19 14.96 -33.56
CA ALA A 151 -32.91 15.33 -32.20
C ALA A 151 -32.88 14.15 -31.19
N CYS A 152 -33.60 13.06 -31.50
CA CYS A 152 -33.70 11.86 -30.67
C CYS A 152 -32.56 10.88 -30.92
N ASN A 153 -31.74 11.08 -31.93
CA ASN A 153 -30.64 10.19 -32.29
C ASN A 153 -29.43 10.27 -31.37
N ARG A 154 -29.34 11.32 -30.56
CA ARG A 154 -28.24 11.45 -29.58
C ARG A 154 -28.54 10.57 -28.38
N ILE A 155 -28.04 9.34 -28.42
CA ILE A 155 -28.20 8.36 -27.33
C ILE A 155 -27.12 8.67 -26.29
N MET A 156 -27.56 8.85 -25.05
CA MET A 156 -26.71 9.18 -23.92
C MET A 156 -26.36 7.96 -23.09
N ASP A 157 -27.35 7.05 -22.90
CA ASP A 157 -27.14 5.81 -22.15
C ASP A 157 -28.09 4.69 -22.59
N ILE A 158 -27.71 3.45 -22.28
CA ILE A 158 -28.41 2.21 -22.73
C ILE A 158 -28.54 1.22 -21.58
N CYS A 159 -29.73 0.62 -21.45
CA CYS A 159 -29.97 -0.48 -20.53
C CYS A 159 -30.79 -1.59 -21.18
N LEU A 160 -30.51 -2.86 -20.88
CA LEU A 160 -31.32 -4.01 -21.28
C LEU A 160 -32.48 -4.21 -20.29
N ASN A 161 -33.64 -4.62 -20.81
CA ASN A 161 -34.69 -5.18 -19.96
C ASN A 161 -34.30 -6.54 -19.37
N GLU A 162 -35.07 -7.08 -18.46
CA GLU A 162 -34.76 -8.31 -17.74
C GLU A 162 -34.62 -9.52 -18.66
N ASP A 163 -35.51 -9.64 -19.62
CA ASP A 163 -35.56 -10.75 -20.60
C ASP A 163 -34.54 -10.60 -21.74
N LYS A 164 -33.76 -9.50 -21.75
CA LYS A 164 -32.81 -9.16 -22.82
C LYS A 164 -33.44 -9.12 -24.22
N THR A 165 -34.70 -8.74 -24.30
CA THR A 165 -35.47 -8.64 -25.55
C THR A 165 -35.59 -7.25 -26.11
N ALA A 166 -35.30 -6.22 -25.28
CA ALA A 166 -35.37 -4.82 -25.66
C ALA A 166 -34.28 -3.97 -24.96
N LEU A 167 -33.83 -2.96 -25.68
CA LEU A 167 -32.96 -1.89 -25.16
C LEU A 167 -33.82 -0.69 -24.76
N TRP A 168 -33.52 -0.13 -23.61
CA TRP A 168 -34.01 1.19 -23.18
C TRP A 168 -32.93 2.22 -23.43
N LEU A 169 -33.25 3.32 -24.06
CA LEU A 169 -32.34 4.34 -24.56
C LEU A 169 -32.69 5.67 -23.90
N ALA A 170 -31.75 6.18 -23.09
CA ALA A 170 -31.82 7.57 -22.63
C ALA A 170 -31.29 8.49 -23.72
N THR A 171 -32.10 9.48 -24.14
CA THR A 171 -31.71 10.44 -25.17
C THR A 171 -31.83 11.88 -24.70
N VAL A 172 -31.38 12.82 -25.53
CA VAL A 172 -31.56 14.24 -25.24
C VAL A 172 -32.98 14.76 -25.38
N GLN A 173 -33.90 13.95 -25.90
CA GLN A 173 -35.32 14.32 -26.12
C GLN A 173 -36.29 13.18 -25.81
N GLY A 174 -36.06 12.43 -24.73
CA GLY A 174 -37.00 11.43 -24.26
C GLY A 174 -36.35 10.07 -23.96
N LEU A 175 -37.22 9.18 -23.49
CA LEU A 175 -36.92 7.79 -23.25
C LEU A 175 -37.47 6.95 -24.40
N PHE A 176 -36.66 6.10 -24.98
CA PHE A 176 -37.02 5.19 -26.06
C PHE A 176 -36.80 3.75 -25.66
N SER A 177 -37.60 2.83 -26.25
CA SER A 177 -37.29 1.42 -26.24
C SER A 177 -37.10 0.91 -27.67
N TYR A 178 -36.12 0.02 -27.85
CA TYR A 178 -35.82 -0.65 -29.10
C TYR A 178 -35.95 -2.16 -28.91
N SER A 179 -36.91 -2.78 -29.59
CA SER A 179 -37.11 -4.23 -29.57
C SER A 179 -36.05 -4.93 -30.39
N LEU A 180 -35.29 -5.82 -29.78
CA LEU A 180 -34.26 -6.62 -30.45
C LEU A 180 -34.83 -7.70 -31.36
N LYS A 181 -36.12 -8.03 -31.21
CA LYS A 181 -36.80 -9.07 -31.98
C LYS A 181 -37.27 -8.60 -33.36
N ASP A 182 -37.94 -7.45 -33.38
CA ASP A 182 -38.65 -6.93 -34.55
C ASP A 182 -38.24 -5.52 -34.96
N GLY A 183 -37.31 -4.90 -34.21
CA GLY A 183 -36.80 -3.56 -34.50
C GLY A 183 -37.79 -2.43 -34.21
N LYS A 184 -38.89 -2.72 -33.50
CA LYS A 184 -39.90 -1.72 -33.16
C LYS A 184 -39.34 -0.71 -32.15
N ILE A 185 -39.71 0.58 -32.36
CA ILE A 185 -39.31 1.70 -31.50
C ILE A 185 -40.56 2.28 -30.86
N ASP A 186 -40.55 2.44 -29.54
CA ASP A 186 -41.59 3.20 -28.80
C ASP A 186 -40.89 4.33 -28.03
N SER A 187 -41.60 5.46 -27.78
CA SER A 187 -41.05 6.64 -27.10
C SER A 187 -41.97 7.14 -26.00
N TRP A 188 -41.39 7.74 -24.99
CA TRP A 188 -42.05 8.36 -23.84
C TRP A 188 -41.34 9.68 -23.47
N HIS A 189 -42.18 10.69 -23.14
CA HIS A 189 -41.73 12.01 -22.71
C HIS A 189 -42.19 12.28 -21.29
N PHE A 190 -41.29 12.84 -20.46
CA PHE A 190 -41.62 13.16 -19.05
C PHE A 190 -42.52 14.41 -18.97
N GLN A 191 -42.19 15.43 -19.78
CA GLN A 191 -42.99 16.65 -19.90
C GLN A 191 -43.09 17.08 -21.38
N GLU A 192 -44.19 16.81 -22.03
CA GLU A 192 -44.38 16.99 -23.49
C GLU A 192 -44.07 18.39 -24.03
N ASN A 193 -44.12 19.44 -23.23
CA ASN A 193 -43.92 20.82 -23.67
C ASN A 193 -42.64 21.47 -23.10
N VAL A 194 -41.76 20.68 -22.44
CA VAL A 194 -40.51 21.17 -21.83
C VAL A 194 -39.32 20.28 -22.29
N PRO A 195 -38.76 20.54 -23.47
CA PRO A 195 -37.71 19.69 -24.03
C PRO A 195 -36.49 19.49 -23.10
N GLU A 196 -36.15 20.46 -22.27
CA GLU A 196 -35.08 20.37 -21.29
C GLU A 196 -35.33 19.36 -20.17
N ALA A 197 -36.65 19.10 -19.85
CA ALA A 197 -37.02 18.08 -18.86
C ALA A 197 -36.85 16.65 -19.39
N ASP A 198 -36.83 16.48 -20.68
CA ASP A 198 -36.65 15.17 -21.35
C ASP A 198 -35.19 14.84 -21.71
N TYR A 199 -34.26 15.68 -21.28
CA TYR A 199 -32.82 15.35 -21.43
C TYR A 199 -32.39 14.35 -20.38
N PHE A 200 -32.45 13.05 -20.73
CA PHE A 200 -31.98 11.95 -19.92
C PHE A 200 -30.50 11.65 -20.22
N ARG A 201 -29.64 11.88 -19.24
CA ARG A 201 -28.19 11.72 -19.37
C ARG A 201 -27.70 10.29 -19.07
N CYS A 202 -28.32 9.65 -18.11
CA CYS A 202 -27.95 8.31 -17.64
C CYS A 202 -29.19 7.55 -17.18
N LEU A 203 -29.12 6.22 -17.16
CA LEU A 203 -30.21 5.38 -16.69
C LEU A 203 -29.71 4.10 -16.03
N THR A 204 -30.48 3.58 -15.06
CA THR A 204 -30.26 2.27 -14.46
C THR A 204 -31.60 1.60 -14.16
N ARG A 205 -31.59 0.28 -13.93
CA ARG A 205 -32.77 -0.53 -13.72
C ARG A 205 -32.73 -1.31 -12.41
N ILE A 206 -33.84 -1.33 -11.68
CA ILE A 206 -34.13 -2.31 -10.63
C ILE A 206 -35.49 -2.94 -10.89
N GLY A 207 -35.53 -4.24 -11.19
CA GLY A 207 -36.73 -4.94 -11.59
C GLY A 207 -37.42 -4.26 -12.79
N GLU A 208 -38.67 -3.90 -12.66
CA GLU A 208 -39.49 -3.23 -13.69
C GLU A 208 -39.45 -1.68 -13.61
N THR A 209 -38.52 -1.13 -12.81
CA THR A 209 -38.41 0.32 -12.65
C THR A 209 -37.10 0.81 -13.26
N LEU A 210 -37.19 1.80 -14.16
CA LEU A 210 -36.03 2.58 -14.61
C LEU A 210 -35.88 3.81 -13.73
N TYR A 211 -34.64 4.14 -13.40
CA TYR A 211 -34.24 5.40 -12.78
C TYR A 211 -33.42 6.17 -13.83
N LEU A 212 -33.84 7.40 -14.09
CA LEU A 212 -33.29 8.26 -15.13
C LEU A 212 -32.72 9.52 -14.51
N GLY A 213 -31.43 9.75 -14.76
CA GLY A 213 -30.77 10.99 -14.38
C GLY A 213 -30.98 12.05 -15.44
N THR A 214 -31.41 13.23 -15.03
CA THR A 214 -31.72 14.37 -15.95
C THR A 214 -30.69 15.48 -15.78
N MET A 215 -30.73 16.44 -16.70
CA MET A 215 -29.88 17.65 -16.66
C MET A 215 -30.53 18.81 -15.89
N SER A 216 -31.82 18.70 -15.50
CA SER A 216 -32.57 19.84 -14.90
C SER A 216 -33.69 19.44 -13.94
N GLN A 217 -33.99 18.14 -13.78
CA GLN A 217 -35.15 17.68 -12.98
C GLN A 217 -34.76 16.65 -11.91
N GLY A 218 -33.46 16.45 -11.65
CA GLY A 218 -32.99 15.41 -10.72
C GLY A 218 -33.18 13.99 -11.25
N VAL A 219 -33.63 13.07 -10.42
CA VAL A 219 -33.87 11.67 -10.78
C VAL A 219 -35.37 11.43 -11.04
N VAL A 220 -35.69 10.96 -12.23
CA VAL A 220 -37.05 10.59 -12.65
C VAL A 220 -37.18 9.07 -12.66
N ARG A 221 -38.31 8.55 -12.25
CA ARG A 221 -38.65 7.11 -12.31
C ARG A 221 -39.62 6.82 -13.41
N PHE A 222 -39.42 5.69 -14.08
CA PHE A 222 -40.31 5.16 -15.09
C PHE A 222 -40.67 3.70 -14.79
N ASP A 223 -41.97 3.40 -14.74
CA ASP A 223 -42.50 2.03 -14.60
C ASP A 223 -42.65 1.42 -15.99
N MET A 224 -41.83 0.42 -16.31
CA MET A 224 -41.78 -0.21 -17.64
C MET A 224 -43.06 -1.00 -17.97
N LYS A 225 -43.80 -1.52 -16.97
CA LYS A 225 -45.07 -2.23 -17.18
C LYS A 225 -46.20 -1.27 -17.43
N LYS A 226 -46.30 -0.22 -16.61
CA LYS A 226 -47.40 0.78 -16.75
C LYS A 226 -47.09 1.79 -17.84
N LYS A 227 -45.85 1.89 -18.26
CA LYS A 227 -45.34 2.87 -19.24
C LYS A 227 -45.61 4.32 -18.81
N THR A 228 -45.40 4.59 -17.51
CA THR A 228 -45.65 5.91 -16.92
C THR A 228 -44.47 6.41 -16.10
N PHE A 229 -44.23 7.71 -16.18
CA PHE A 229 -43.33 8.40 -15.29
C PHE A 229 -43.98 8.66 -13.93
N SER A 230 -43.17 8.70 -12.89
CA SER A 230 -43.54 9.13 -11.54
C SER A 230 -42.81 10.40 -11.16
N HIS A 231 -43.15 10.98 -10.01
CA HIS A 231 -42.57 12.22 -9.51
C HIS A 231 -41.04 12.10 -9.37
N THR A 232 -40.39 13.24 -9.53
CA THR A 232 -38.94 13.41 -9.32
C THR A 232 -38.55 13.22 -7.86
N ILE A 233 -37.37 12.68 -7.63
CA ILE A 233 -36.76 12.58 -6.30
C ILE A 233 -35.79 13.74 -6.16
N SER A 234 -36.14 14.65 -5.21
CA SER A 234 -35.26 15.80 -4.92
C SER A 234 -34.04 15.36 -4.14
N LEU A 235 -32.87 15.70 -4.67
CA LEU A 235 -31.57 15.44 -4.04
C LEU A 235 -30.87 16.73 -3.62
N GLY A 236 -31.54 17.91 -3.75
CA GLY A 236 -30.91 19.22 -3.56
C GLY A 236 -29.94 19.60 -4.69
N CYS A 237 -29.98 18.87 -5.80
CA CYS A 237 -29.27 19.16 -7.05
C CYS A 237 -30.09 18.57 -8.20
N ASP A 238 -30.28 19.35 -9.27
CA ASP A 238 -31.09 18.94 -10.40
C ASP A 238 -30.28 18.27 -11.52
N VAL A 239 -28.98 18.43 -11.50
CA VAL A 239 -28.04 17.85 -12.49
C VAL A 239 -27.52 16.51 -12.01
N ILE A 240 -27.96 15.44 -12.66
CA ILE A 240 -27.50 14.09 -12.42
C ILE A 240 -26.47 13.73 -13.48
N SER A 241 -25.27 13.41 -13.03
CA SER A 241 -24.13 13.11 -13.93
C SER A 241 -24.03 11.64 -14.29
N ASP A 242 -24.27 10.76 -13.31
CA ASP A 242 -24.22 9.31 -13.49
C ASP A 242 -25.16 8.60 -12.51
N ILE A 243 -25.61 7.40 -12.88
CA ILE A 243 -26.52 6.58 -12.07
C ILE A 243 -26.23 5.11 -12.28
N SER A 244 -26.12 4.36 -11.19
CA SER A 244 -25.96 2.90 -11.23
C SER A 244 -26.79 2.22 -10.15
N SER A 245 -26.84 0.89 -10.12
CA SER A 245 -27.60 0.15 -9.09
C SER A 245 -26.94 -1.20 -8.77
N ASP A 246 -27.25 -1.75 -7.60
CA ASP A 246 -26.91 -3.13 -7.23
C ASP A 246 -27.86 -4.17 -7.88
N GLY A 247 -28.83 -3.70 -8.68
CA GLY A 247 -29.84 -4.52 -9.32
C GLY A 247 -30.90 -5.07 -8.35
N LYS A 248 -30.85 -4.78 -7.07
CA LYS A 248 -31.71 -5.34 -6.01
C LYS A 248 -32.48 -4.29 -5.21
N GLU A 249 -31.78 -3.41 -4.55
CA GLU A 249 -32.36 -2.51 -3.57
C GLU A 249 -31.83 -1.08 -3.65
N THR A 250 -30.55 -0.90 -4.01
CA THR A 250 -29.90 0.41 -3.91
C THR A 250 -29.64 1.02 -5.27
N VAL A 251 -30.03 2.27 -5.45
CA VAL A 251 -29.63 3.12 -6.57
C VAL A 251 -28.56 4.09 -6.10
N TYR A 252 -27.45 4.14 -6.79
CA TYR A 252 -26.32 5.01 -6.55
C TYR A 252 -26.36 6.17 -7.54
N ILE A 253 -26.32 7.40 -7.05
CA ILE A 253 -26.57 8.61 -7.83
C ILE A 253 -25.41 9.57 -7.65
N ALA A 254 -24.77 9.94 -8.74
CA ALA A 254 -23.76 10.99 -8.81
C ALA A 254 -24.38 12.30 -9.26
N THR A 255 -24.04 13.40 -8.59
CA THR A 255 -24.58 14.74 -8.89
C THR A 255 -23.46 15.73 -9.21
N ASP A 256 -23.77 16.72 -10.05
CA ASP A 256 -22.86 17.83 -10.29
C ASP A 256 -23.11 18.95 -9.30
N GLY A 257 -22.45 18.86 -8.14
CA GLY A 257 -22.50 19.88 -7.08
C GLY A 257 -23.04 19.41 -5.71
N ASN A 258 -23.59 18.17 -5.58
CA ASN A 258 -24.15 17.70 -4.30
C ASN A 258 -23.63 16.31 -3.88
N GLY A 259 -22.52 15.84 -4.48
CA GLY A 259 -21.85 14.59 -4.12
C GLY A 259 -22.58 13.34 -4.60
N VAL A 260 -22.54 12.27 -3.80
CA VAL A 260 -23.11 10.95 -4.12
C VAL A 260 -24.22 10.62 -3.15
N HIS A 261 -25.34 10.07 -3.68
CA HIS A 261 -26.51 9.68 -2.90
C HIS A 261 -26.83 8.20 -3.09
N PHE A 262 -27.20 7.52 -2.02
CA PHE A 262 -27.67 6.15 -2.00
C PHE A 262 -29.16 6.17 -1.72
N LEU A 263 -29.96 5.74 -2.70
CA LEU A 263 -31.40 5.72 -2.66
C LEU A 263 -31.91 4.28 -2.49
N SER A 264 -32.73 4.02 -1.47
CA SER A 264 -33.40 2.73 -1.34
C SER A 264 -34.57 2.63 -2.32
N HIS A 265 -34.57 1.56 -3.14
CA HIS A 265 -35.65 1.26 -4.07
C HIS A 265 -36.99 1.03 -3.34
N LYS A 266 -36.99 0.30 -2.21
CA LYS A 266 -38.22 0.00 -1.45
C LYS A 266 -38.74 1.19 -0.68
N LYS A 267 -37.83 1.90 0.04
CA LYS A 267 -38.23 3.02 0.91
C LYS A 267 -38.40 4.32 0.14
N GLN A 268 -37.89 4.43 -1.07
CA GLN A 268 -37.90 5.65 -1.89
C GLN A 268 -37.30 6.86 -1.16
N GLN A 269 -36.27 6.61 -0.36
CA GLN A 269 -35.60 7.62 0.45
C GLN A 269 -34.12 7.48 0.33
N VAL A 270 -33.40 8.60 0.40
CA VAL A 270 -31.95 8.62 0.49
C VAL A 270 -31.53 8.04 1.84
N THR A 271 -30.80 6.95 1.80
CA THR A 271 -30.31 6.23 3.00
C THR A 271 -28.93 6.68 3.41
N ARG A 272 -28.14 7.19 2.46
CA ARG A 272 -26.77 7.64 2.68
C ARG A 272 -26.39 8.71 1.66
N ARG A 273 -25.48 9.61 2.08
CA ARG A 273 -24.90 10.64 1.23
C ARG A 273 -23.41 10.78 1.52
N PHE A 274 -22.58 10.92 0.48
CA PHE A 274 -21.22 11.38 0.56
C PHE A 274 -21.13 12.76 -0.07
N TYR A 275 -20.57 13.69 0.66
CA TYR A 275 -20.32 15.06 0.19
C TYR A 275 -18.99 15.56 0.71
N HIS A 276 -18.41 16.49 -0.03
CA HIS A 276 -17.15 17.11 0.36
C HIS A 276 -17.33 18.05 1.54
N ASP A 277 -16.57 17.82 2.60
CA ASP A 277 -16.43 18.69 3.75
C ASP A 277 -14.94 18.99 3.94
N VAL A 278 -14.58 20.26 3.99
CA VAL A 278 -13.17 20.71 4.14
C VAL A 278 -12.55 20.20 5.44
N SER A 279 -13.36 19.95 6.47
CA SER A 279 -12.92 19.40 7.76
C SER A 279 -12.68 17.89 7.71
N ASP A 280 -13.33 17.18 6.78
CA ASP A 280 -13.19 15.73 6.62
C ASP A 280 -12.13 15.38 5.57
N LYS A 281 -10.94 15.05 6.05
CA LYS A 281 -9.81 14.66 5.19
C LYS A 281 -9.95 13.26 4.59
N GLU A 282 -10.87 12.45 5.11
CA GLU A 282 -11.11 11.07 4.69
C GLU A 282 -12.38 10.94 3.82
N GLY A 283 -13.10 12.03 3.60
CA GLY A 283 -14.25 12.13 2.72
C GLY A 283 -13.88 12.32 1.24
N ILE A 284 -14.92 12.45 0.38
CA ILE A 284 -14.72 12.75 -1.04
C ILE A 284 -14.18 14.18 -1.24
N ARG A 285 -13.37 14.38 -2.26
CA ARG A 285 -12.63 15.64 -2.51
C ARG A 285 -13.44 16.73 -3.20
N SER A 286 -14.56 16.38 -3.85
CA SER A 286 -15.41 17.35 -4.55
C SER A 286 -16.87 16.89 -4.58
N ASN A 287 -17.80 17.85 -4.57
CA ASN A 287 -19.21 17.60 -4.78
C ASN A 287 -19.61 17.48 -6.26
N SER A 288 -18.75 17.87 -7.19
CA SER A 288 -18.97 17.73 -8.62
C SER A 288 -18.48 16.35 -9.07
N VAL A 289 -19.37 15.37 -9.04
CA VAL A 289 -19.10 13.97 -9.37
C VAL A 289 -19.57 13.68 -10.78
N TYR A 290 -18.73 13.08 -11.63
CA TYR A 290 -19.02 12.85 -13.05
C TYR A 290 -19.20 11.39 -13.41
N SER A 291 -18.56 10.47 -12.68
CA SER A 291 -18.74 9.03 -12.86
C SER A 291 -18.74 8.30 -11.52
N LEU A 292 -19.46 7.20 -11.45
CA LEU A 292 -19.67 6.42 -10.24
C LEU A 292 -19.69 4.94 -10.57
N LEU A 293 -18.90 4.16 -9.82
CA LEU A 293 -18.94 2.71 -9.85
C LEU A 293 -19.05 2.19 -8.42
N VAL A 294 -19.97 1.27 -8.16
CA VAL A 294 -19.97 0.45 -6.96
C VAL A 294 -19.64 -0.97 -7.38
N ASP A 295 -18.50 -1.49 -6.90
CA ASP A 295 -18.02 -2.78 -7.32
C ASP A 295 -18.72 -3.94 -6.58
N ASP A 296 -18.42 -5.15 -7.00
CA ASP A 296 -18.96 -6.42 -6.46
C ASP A 296 -18.68 -6.63 -4.97
N ARG A 297 -17.69 -5.91 -4.41
CA ARG A 297 -17.32 -5.92 -2.99
C ARG A 297 -17.98 -4.78 -2.21
N GLY A 298 -18.69 -3.88 -2.88
CA GLY A 298 -19.32 -2.71 -2.28
C GLY A 298 -18.38 -1.51 -2.11
N ALA A 299 -17.19 -1.53 -2.69
CA ALA A 299 -16.33 -0.36 -2.75
C ALA A 299 -16.90 0.67 -3.73
N VAL A 300 -16.91 1.93 -3.31
CA VAL A 300 -17.49 3.06 -4.05
C VAL A 300 -16.34 3.83 -4.70
N TRP A 301 -16.40 3.96 -6.03
CA TRP A 301 -15.45 4.66 -6.87
C TRP A 301 -16.10 5.92 -7.41
N VAL A 302 -15.48 7.07 -7.22
CA VAL A 302 -16.05 8.38 -7.53
C VAL A 302 -15.11 9.17 -8.42
N GLY A 303 -15.51 9.39 -9.66
CA GLY A 303 -14.76 10.21 -10.60
C GLY A 303 -15.24 11.65 -10.57
N HIS A 304 -14.31 12.59 -10.42
CA HIS A 304 -14.62 14.01 -10.27
C HIS A 304 -14.36 14.81 -11.55
N PHE A 305 -14.96 16.01 -11.59
CA PHE A 305 -14.73 16.96 -12.69
C PHE A 305 -13.29 17.50 -12.70
N GLN A 306 -12.73 17.88 -11.55
CA GLN A 306 -11.40 18.48 -11.41
C GLN A 306 -10.63 18.03 -10.16
N ALA A 307 -11.03 16.90 -9.55
CA ALA A 307 -10.40 16.41 -8.32
C ALA A 307 -9.85 14.97 -8.45
N GLY A 308 -9.80 14.42 -9.67
CA GLY A 308 -9.30 13.08 -9.93
C GLY A 308 -10.29 11.99 -9.54
N LEU A 309 -9.79 10.93 -8.95
CA LEU A 309 -10.54 9.76 -8.52
C LEU A 309 -10.53 9.66 -7.00
N ASP A 310 -11.68 9.50 -6.39
CA ASP A 310 -11.81 8.99 -5.02
C ASP A 310 -12.34 7.56 -5.03
N TYR A 311 -11.83 6.72 -4.15
CA TYR A 311 -12.42 5.41 -3.94
C TYR A 311 -12.43 5.02 -2.47
N SER A 312 -13.53 4.38 -2.05
CA SER A 312 -13.65 3.90 -0.69
C SER A 312 -12.81 2.66 -0.47
N LEU A 313 -12.19 2.59 0.70
CA LEU A 313 -11.41 1.42 1.07
C LEU A 313 -12.35 0.25 1.40
N TYR A 314 -11.99 -0.92 0.91
CA TYR A 314 -12.78 -2.12 1.16
C TYR A 314 -12.70 -2.52 2.63
N GLN A 315 -13.86 -2.68 3.26
CA GLN A 315 -13.97 -3.24 4.59
C GLN A 315 -14.63 -4.63 4.50
N ASN A 316 -13.85 -5.69 4.69
CA ASN A 316 -14.33 -7.08 4.65
C ASN A 316 -15.30 -7.43 5.80
N GLY A 317 -15.56 -6.49 6.71
CA GLY A 317 -16.42 -6.67 7.87
C GLY A 317 -15.86 -7.63 8.93
N LEU A 318 -14.62 -8.07 8.78
CA LEU A 318 -13.91 -8.87 9.79
C LEU A 318 -13.56 -8.00 11.00
N PHE A 319 -12.91 -6.86 10.73
CA PHE A 319 -12.60 -5.85 11.73
C PHE A 319 -13.68 -4.78 11.73
N ARG A 320 -14.13 -4.38 12.90
CA ARG A 320 -15.16 -3.37 13.06
C ARG A 320 -14.73 -2.33 14.08
N THR A 321 -15.00 -1.08 13.79
CA THR A 321 -14.84 -0.01 14.79
C THR A 321 -16.11 0.07 15.62
N TYR A 322 -15.95 0.17 16.92
CA TYR A 322 -17.06 0.39 17.82
C TYR A 322 -17.65 1.78 17.55
N ALA A 323 -18.93 1.78 17.13
CA ALA A 323 -19.62 3.02 16.82
C ALA A 323 -19.99 3.74 18.13
N TYR A 324 -19.40 4.90 18.35
CA TYR A 324 -19.76 5.76 19.47
C TYR A 324 -21.05 6.55 19.15
N PRO A 325 -21.90 6.80 20.18
CA PRO A 325 -23.00 7.71 20.00
C PRO A 325 -22.54 9.12 19.57
N PRO A 326 -23.37 9.92 18.87
CA PRO A 326 -22.97 11.21 18.28
C PRO A 326 -22.49 12.28 19.28
N LEU A 327 -22.56 12.02 20.57
CA LEU A 327 -22.02 12.89 21.64
C LEU A 327 -20.49 12.93 21.70
N PHE A 328 -19.79 12.07 20.96
CA PHE A 328 -18.35 11.96 20.94
C PHE A 328 -17.75 12.70 19.73
N ASN A 329 -17.88 14.01 19.70
CA ASN A 329 -17.19 14.88 18.75
C ASN A 329 -15.71 15.06 19.14
N SER A 330 -15.01 13.94 19.41
CA SER A 330 -13.59 13.98 19.72
C SER A 330 -12.77 13.84 18.45
N ALA A 331 -11.94 14.82 18.19
CA ALA A 331 -11.00 14.79 17.06
C ALA A 331 -9.90 13.72 17.23
N ASN A 332 -9.77 13.10 18.41
CA ASN A 332 -8.65 12.23 18.74
C ASN A 332 -9.09 11.02 19.57
N LEU A 333 -9.68 10.03 18.89
CA LEU A 333 -10.22 8.80 19.49
C LEU A 333 -9.13 7.75 19.85
N SER A 334 -7.89 8.16 20.07
CA SER A 334 -6.82 7.23 20.46
C SER A 334 -7.15 6.56 21.80
N ILE A 335 -7.58 5.29 21.76
CA ILE A 335 -7.97 4.51 22.94
C ILE A 335 -6.73 3.88 23.57
N ARG A 336 -6.51 4.15 24.85
CA ARG A 336 -5.36 3.65 25.61
C ARG A 336 -5.70 2.57 26.61
N SER A 337 -6.91 2.60 27.16
CA SER A 337 -7.37 1.57 28.10
C SER A 337 -8.89 1.48 28.04
N PHE A 338 -9.42 0.29 28.22
CA PHE A 338 -10.86 0.07 28.28
C PHE A 338 -11.18 -1.19 29.08
N ILE A 339 -12.39 -1.23 29.61
CA ILE A 339 -12.97 -2.40 30.28
C ILE A 339 -14.38 -2.62 29.73
N SER A 340 -14.72 -3.86 29.44
CA SER A 340 -16.07 -4.30 29.10
C SER A 340 -16.53 -5.30 30.16
N ARG A 341 -17.67 -5.04 30.80
CA ARG A 341 -18.28 -5.91 31.82
C ARG A 341 -19.76 -6.08 31.54
N GLY A 342 -20.14 -7.20 30.97
CA GLY A 342 -21.53 -7.43 30.54
C GLY A 342 -21.96 -6.37 29.52
N GLN A 343 -22.89 -5.52 29.90
CA GLN A 343 -23.41 -4.43 29.08
C GLN A 343 -22.72 -3.07 29.34
N GLU A 344 -21.79 -3.02 30.28
CA GLU A 344 -21.05 -1.81 30.61
C GLU A 344 -19.71 -1.75 29.90
N LYS A 345 -19.38 -0.59 29.34
CA LYS A 345 -18.07 -0.28 28.79
C LYS A 345 -17.55 1.04 29.36
N VAL A 346 -16.32 0.99 29.84
CA VAL A 346 -15.59 2.19 30.29
C VAL A 346 -14.35 2.32 29.43
N ILE A 347 -14.23 3.44 28.71
CA ILE A 347 -13.25 3.64 27.66
C ILE A 347 -12.43 4.89 27.98
N GLY A 348 -11.12 4.73 28.10
CA GLY A 348 -10.17 5.81 28.32
C GLY A 348 -9.44 6.16 27.04
N SER A 349 -9.52 7.40 26.64
CA SER A 349 -8.90 7.94 25.45
C SER A 349 -7.86 9.02 25.79
N ARG A 350 -7.33 9.64 24.75
CA ARG A 350 -6.50 10.85 24.87
C ARG A 350 -7.32 12.09 25.22
N ASP A 351 -8.62 12.09 24.90
CA ASP A 351 -9.53 13.22 25.04
C ASP A 351 -10.62 13.00 26.12
N GLY A 352 -10.38 12.08 27.07
CA GLY A 352 -11.27 11.87 28.20
C GLY A 352 -11.66 10.42 28.48
N LEU A 353 -12.62 10.28 29.40
CA LEU A 353 -13.20 9.02 29.85
C LEU A 353 -14.66 8.93 29.40
N PHE A 354 -15.04 7.76 28.90
CA PHE A 354 -16.39 7.47 28.42
C PHE A 354 -16.97 6.27 29.15
N TYR A 355 -18.18 6.43 29.69
CA TYR A 355 -18.99 5.36 30.27
C TYR A 355 -20.20 5.10 29.35
N ILE A 356 -20.42 3.83 29.05
CA ILE A 356 -21.52 3.38 28.19
C ILE A 356 -22.19 2.19 28.88
N ASN A 357 -23.52 2.22 29.00
CA ASN A 357 -24.32 1.08 29.39
C ASN A 357 -25.26 0.74 28.23
N GLU A 358 -24.98 -0.37 27.56
CA GLU A 358 -25.70 -0.79 26.34
C GLU A 358 -27.15 -1.24 26.65
N ALA A 359 -27.42 -1.76 27.84
CA ALA A 359 -28.77 -2.17 28.23
C ALA A 359 -29.72 -1.01 28.42
N THR A 360 -29.23 0.10 28.97
CA THR A 360 -30.04 1.29 29.25
C THR A 360 -29.92 2.37 28.16
N GLY A 361 -28.97 2.21 27.23
CA GLY A 361 -28.60 3.24 26.26
C GLY A 361 -27.92 4.46 26.90
N MET A 362 -27.48 4.36 28.16
CA MET A 362 -26.86 5.47 28.87
C MET A 362 -25.42 5.66 28.38
N VAL A 363 -25.11 6.92 28.06
CA VAL A 363 -23.76 7.33 27.64
C VAL A 363 -23.38 8.59 28.41
N LYS A 364 -22.19 8.58 29.01
CA LYS A 364 -21.64 9.74 29.72
C LYS A 364 -20.18 9.94 29.40
N SER A 365 -19.81 11.17 29.10
CA SER A 365 -18.42 11.58 28.89
C SER A 365 -17.93 12.41 30.08
N PHE A 366 -16.67 12.22 30.42
CA PHE A 366 -15.97 12.99 31.44
C PHE A 366 -14.72 13.58 30.81
N VAL A 367 -14.65 14.90 30.80
CA VAL A 367 -13.54 15.68 30.23
C VAL A 367 -13.21 16.81 31.21
N LYS A 368 -12.13 17.53 30.99
CA LYS A 368 -11.85 18.75 31.77
C LYS A 368 -13.04 19.74 31.75
N PRO A 369 -13.35 20.42 32.86
CA PRO A 369 -12.65 20.43 34.17
C PRO A 369 -13.07 19.32 35.14
N VAL A 370 -13.98 18.41 34.76
CA VAL A 370 -14.42 17.28 35.63
C VAL A 370 -13.27 16.28 35.84
N LEU A 371 -12.51 16.02 34.80
CA LEU A 371 -11.24 15.33 34.87
C LEU A 371 -10.10 16.31 35.12
N THR A 372 -9.11 15.89 35.89
CA THR A 372 -7.86 16.64 36.08
C THR A 372 -6.94 16.55 34.87
N SER A 373 -6.99 15.44 34.16
CA SER A 373 -6.29 15.22 32.89
C SER A 373 -7.18 14.39 31.96
N ASP A 374 -7.31 14.81 30.71
CA ASP A 374 -8.06 14.07 29.68
C ASP A 374 -7.31 12.84 29.17
N LEU A 375 -6.02 12.74 29.43
CA LEU A 375 -5.18 11.62 28.99
C LEU A 375 -5.28 10.44 29.98
N ILE A 376 -6.16 9.51 29.67
CA ILE A 376 -6.38 8.29 30.46
C ILE A 376 -5.37 7.22 30.07
N LEU A 377 -4.63 6.68 31.02
CA LEU A 377 -3.61 5.67 30.79
C LEU A 377 -4.09 4.25 31.15
N THR A 378 -4.86 4.11 32.22
CA THR A 378 -5.30 2.80 32.73
C THR A 378 -6.67 2.89 33.38
N ILE A 379 -7.44 1.83 33.27
CA ILE A 379 -8.73 1.64 33.91
C ILE A 379 -8.75 0.23 34.53
N SER A 380 -9.19 0.13 35.79
CA SER A 380 -9.35 -1.15 36.47
C SER A 380 -10.65 -1.17 37.27
N PHE A 381 -11.33 -2.30 37.32
CA PHE A 381 -12.50 -2.49 38.16
C PHE A 381 -12.11 -3.20 39.47
N TYR A 382 -12.47 -2.60 40.58
CA TYR A 382 -12.09 -3.12 41.88
C TYR A 382 -13.16 -2.74 42.93
N GLN A 383 -13.64 -3.69 43.70
CA GLN A 383 -14.64 -3.53 44.78
C GLN A 383 -15.88 -2.70 44.35
N GLY A 384 -16.41 -2.93 43.15
CA GLY A 384 -17.63 -2.26 42.67
C GLY A 384 -17.40 -0.90 41.99
N GLU A 385 -16.19 -0.38 41.94
CA GLU A 385 -15.85 0.91 41.37
C GLU A 385 -14.77 0.82 40.29
N TYR A 386 -14.72 1.81 39.37
CA TYR A 386 -13.67 1.91 38.35
C TYR A 386 -12.57 2.86 38.83
N TYR A 387 -11.36 2.36 38.88
CA TYR A 387 -10.16 3.12 39.22
C TYR A 387 -9.46 3.56 37.95
N ILE A 388 -9.27 4.87 37.78
CA ILE A 388 -8.82 5.51 36.53
C ILE A 388 -7.50 6.21 36.79
N GLY A 389 -6.43 5.73 36.17
CA GLY A 389 -5.13 6.38 36.20
C GLY A 389 -4.91 7.29 35.00
N THR A 390 -4.35 8.47 35.23
CA THR A 390 -4.17 9.52 34.25
C THR A 390 -2.71 9.94 34.09
N TYR A 391 -2.39 10.63 33.00
CA TYR A 391 -1.10 11.28 32.83
C TYR A 391 -1.14 12.71 33.37
N GLY A 392 -0.53 12.91 34.53
CA GLY A 392 -0.40 14.24 35.19
C GLY A 392 -1.65 14.70 35.91
N GLY A 393 -2.69 13.88 36.07
CA GLY A 393 -3.92 14.22 36.81
C GLY A 393 -4.19 13.25 37.99
N GLY A 394 -3.24 12.40 38.35
CA GLY A 394 -3.38 11.43 39.43
C GLY A 394 -4.34 10.29 39.12
N MET A 395 -5.01 9.79 40.17
CA MET A 395 -5.95 8.68 40.13
C MET A 395 -7.34 9.11 40.54
N MET A 396 -8.35 8.73 39.76
CA MET A 396 -9.76 8.98 40.05
C MET A 396 -10.55 7.68 40.23
N VAL A 397 -11.68 7.76 40.87
CA VAL A 397 -12.57 6.62 41.09
C VAL A 397 -13.97 6.98 40.60
N LEU A 398 -14.51 6.16 39.69
CA LEU A 398 -15.85 6.31 39.13
C LEU A 398 -16.76 5.24 39.77
N ASN A 399 -17.82 5.70 40.42
CA ASN A 399 -18.90 4.80 40.87
C ASN A 399 -19.89 4.57 39.70
N PRO A 400 -20.11 3.32 39.27
CA PRO A 400 -20.96 3.05 38.10
C PRO A 400 -22.45 3.27 38.34
N GLU A 401 -22.91 3.17 39.60
CA GLU A 401 -24.34 3.33 39.93
C GLU A 401 -24.75 4.81 39.94
N THR A 402 -23.92 5.67 40.51
CA THR A 402 -24.20 7.10 40.64
C THR A 402 -23.57 7.94 39.54
N LEU A 403 -22.65 7.38 38.79
CA LEU A 403 -21.79 8.07 37.82
C LEU A 403 -21.05 9.26 38.44
N SER A 404 -20.74 9.17 39.70
CA SER A 404 -19.94 10.17 40.43
C SER A 404 -18.47 9.85 40.28
N LEU A 405 -17.67 10.86 39.91
CA LEU A 405 -16.22 10.77 39.78
C LEU A 405 -15.56 11.51 40.93
N LYS A 406 -14.66 10.86 41.66
CA LYS A 406 -13.95 11.41 42.82
C LYS A 406 -12.45 11.14 42.72
N TYR A 407 -11.65 11.96 43.37
CA TYR A 407 -10.23 11.64 43.56
C TYR A 407 -10.08 10.42 44.48
N PHE A 408 -9.03 9.65 44.22
CA PHE A 408 -8.59 8.64 45.17
C PHE A 408 -8.01 9.30 46.41
N SER A 409 -8.81 9.34 47.50
CA SER A 409 -8.53 10.13 48.71
C SER A 409 -7.84 9.39 49.82
N GLN A 410 -7.36 8.16 49.58
CA GLN A 410 -6.79 7.28 50.61
C GLN A 410 -5.33 7.62 51.01
N SER A 411 -4.72 8.62 50.32
CA SER A 411 -3.37 9.07 50.64
C SER A 411 -3.27 10.55 50.35
N ASP A 412 -2.68 11.29 51.26
CA ASP A 412 -2.41 12.73 51.14
C ASP A 412 -1.25 13.05 50.16
N THR A 413 -0.77 12.05 49.43
CA THR A 413 0.32 12.27 48.47
C THR A 413 -0.16 13.04 47.25
N GLU A 414 0.53 14.12 46.93
CA GLU A 414 0.31 14.94 45.74
C GLU A 414 0.30 14.10 44.44
N LEU A 415 1.00 12.96 44.46
CA LEU A 415 1.05 12.00 43.34
C LEU A 415 -0.34 11.54 42.90
N PHE A 416 -1.25 11.18 43.82
CA PHE A 416 -2.59 10.70 43.47
C PHE A 416 -3.52 11.83 43.02
N GLN A 417 -3.13 13.09 43.18
CA GLN A 417 -3.86 14.26 42.73
C GLN A 417 -3.30 14.83 41.41
N LYS A 418 -1.97 14.76 41.17
CA LYS A 418 -1.28 15.41 40.05
C LYS A 418 -0.20 14.56 39.37
N GLY A 419 -0.01 13.29 39.78
CA GLY A 419 1.05 12.43 39.26
C GLY A 419 0.66 11.62 38.04
N HIS A 420 1.62 10.84 37.55
CA HIS A 420 1.43 9.90 36.45
C HIS A 420 1.13 8.51 37.03
N ILE A 421 -0.04 7.98 36.67
CA ILE A 421 -0.47 6.63 37.05
C ILE A 421 -0.51 5.78 35.77
N PHE A 422 0.46 4.87 35.62
CA PHE A 422 0.63 4.10 34.39
C PHE A 422 -0.20 2.83 34.36
N CYS A 423 -0.30 2.12 35.47
CA CYS A 423 -1.11 0.91 35.61
C CYS A 423 -1.80 0.80 36.95
N VAL A 424 -2.97 0.18 36.96
CA VAL A 424 -3.73 -0.15 38.19
C VAL A 424 -4.27 -1.57 38.01
N LYS A 425 -3.89 -2.51 38.88
CA LYS A 425 -4.28 -3.93 38.77
C LYS A 425 -4.66 -4.51 40.14
N PRO A 426 -5.80 -5.18 40.30
CA PRO A 426 -6.11 -5.95 41.48
C PRO A 426 -5.31 -7.26 41.51
N ASP A 427 -4.88 -7.69 42.71
CA ASP A 427 -4.34 -9.04 42.93
C ASP A 427 -5.45 -10.03 43.35
N THR A 428 -5.12 -11.31 43.44
CA THR A 428 -6.03 -12.37 43.81
C THR A 428 -6.44 -12.32 45.28
N LYS A 429 -5.69 -11.58 46.15
CA LYS A 429 -5.96 -11.37 47.56
C LYS A 429 -6.82 -10.14 47.81
N GLY A 430 -7.25 -9.43 46.81
CA GLY A 430 -8.08 -8.24 46.92
C GLY A 430 -7.31 -6.97 47.32
N ASN A 431 -6.03 -6.85 46.96
CA ASN A 431 -5.27 -5.59 47.03
C ASN A 431 -5.19 -4.97 45.63
N LEU A 432 -5.06 -3.65 45.58
CA LEU A 432 -4.90 -2.90 44.37
C LEU A 432 -3.44 -2.43 44.21
N TRP A 433 -2.81 -2.82 43.13
CA TRP A 433 -1.44 -2.44 42.82
C TRP A 433 -1.42 -1.30 41.82
N ILE A 434 -0.62 -0.28 42.12
CA ILE A 434 -0.62 0.99 41.35
C ILE A 434 0.80 1.30 40.95
N GLY A 435 1.08 1.22 39.65
CA GLY A 435 2.36 1.59 39.04
C GLY A 435 2.38 3.07 38.68
N THR A 436 3.41 3.76 39.14
CA THR A 436 3.49 5.23 39.04
C THR A 436 4.86 5.72 38.60
N SER A 437 5.00 7.02 38.42
CA SER A 437 6.30 7.70 38.20
C SER A 437 7.16 7.80 39.48
N GLN A 438 6.64 7.42 40.65
CA GLN A 438 7.35 7.47 41.93
C GLN A 438 7.50 6.07 42.55
N GLY A 439 7.37 5.02 41.77
CA GLY A 439 7.46 3.63 42.23
C GLY A 439 6.13 2.91 42.23
N LEU A 440 6.04 1.85 43.03
CA LEU A 440 4.92 0.91 43.07
C LEU A 440 4.19 1.02 44.41
N PHE A 441 2.87 1.16 44.34
CA PHE A 441 2.02 1.18 45.55
C PHE A 441 1.13 -0.08 45.60
N ASN A 442 0.97 -0.61 46.79
CA ASN A 442 0.00 -1.66 47.10
C ASN A 442 -1.04 -1.12 48.11
N TYR A 443 -2.28 -1.04 47.66
CA TYR A 443 -3.42 -0.59 48.50
C TYR A 443 -4.29 -1.77 48.91
N ASN A 444 -4.45 -1.95 50.19
CA ASN A 444 -5.38 -2.92 50.76
C ASN A 444 -6.75 -2.28 50.96
N GLY A 445 -7.76 -2.68 50.17
CA GLY A 445 -9.10 -2.09 50.18
C GLY A 445 -9.89 -2.36 51.49
N GLN A 446 -9.52 -3.39 52.22
CA GLN A 446 -10.19 -3.71 53.52
C GLN A 446 -9.61 -2.86 54.65
N THR A 447 -8.29 -2.85 54.80
CA THR A 447 -7.62 -2.11 55.88
C THR A 447 -7.37 -0.64 55.57
N LYS A 448 -7.54 -0.24 54.30
CA LYS A 448 -7.24 1.10 53.78
C LYS A 448 -5.77 1.49 53.90
N GLN A 449 -4.87 0.52 54.13
CA GLN A 449 -3.43 0.75 54.21
C GLN A 449 -2.78 0.79 52.83
N ILE A 450 -1.79 1.67 52.67
CA ILE A 450 -0.97 1.78 51.48
C ILE A 450 0.47 1.43 51.81
N LYS A 451 1.08 0.52 51.08
CA LYS A 451 2.49 0.19 51.12
C LYS A 451 3.17 0.74 49.87
N HIS A 452 4.27 1.49 50.06
CA HIS A 452 5.01 2.11 48.99
C HIS A 452 6.36 1.41 48.78
N PHE A 453 6.61 0.91 47.57
CA PHE A 453 7.86 0.27 47.17
C PHE A 453 8.63 1.18 46.20
N THR A 454 9.90 1.43 46.54
CA THR A 454 10.85 2.21 45.76
C THR A 454 12.19 1.48 45.64
N SER A 455 13.08 1.91 44.79
CA SER A 455 14.45 1.37 44.73
C SER A 455 15.24 1.59 46.04
N ALA A 456 14.88 2.57 46.84
CA ALA A 456 15.52 2.83 48.13
C ALA A 456 15.09 1.90 49.27
N ASN A 457 13.86 1.35 49.24
CA ASN A 457 13.32 0.52 50.31
C ASN A 457 13.00 -0.92 49.91
N SER A 458 13.26 -1.28 48.67
CA SER A 458 12.96 -2.62 48.11
C SER A 458 13.87 -2.95 46.94
N GLN A 459 13.71 -4.16 46.38
CA GLN A 459 14.39 -4.54 45.14
C GLN A 459 13.63 -4.11 43.86
N LEU A 460 12.83 -3.05 43.93
CA LEU A 460 12.20 -2.46 42.77
C LEU A 460 13.27 -1.76 41.91
N PRO A 461 13.43 -2.07 40.60
CA PRO A 461 14.31 -1.31 39.72
C PRO A 461 13.90 0.16 39.62
N GLU A 462 14.87 1.05 39.36
CA GLU A 462 14.61 2.49 39.27
C GLU A 462 13.68 2.87 38.11
N GLY A 463 13.05 4.03 38.23
CA GLY A 463 12.22 4.65 37.20
C GLY A 463 10.73 4.38 37.31
N ASN A 464 10.02 4.71 36.26
CA ASN A 464 8.57 4.57 36.18
C ASN A 464 8.17 3.10 36.19
N VAL A 465 7.07 2.77 36.89
CA VAL A 465 6.46 1.44 36.84
C VAL A 465 5.35 1.44 35.81
N TYR A 466 5.59 0.76 34.67
CA TYR A 466 4.69 0.82 33.51
C TYR A 466 3.59 -0.24 33.54
N GLU A 467 3.89 -1.46 34.01
CA GLU A 467 2.94 -2.57 34.01
C GLU A 467 3.11 -3.45 35.28
N VAL A 468 1.99 -3.93 35.77
CA VAL A 468 1.90 -4.97 36.80
C VAL A 468 0.94 -6.03 36.29
N SER A 469 1.35 -7.28 36.25
CA SER A 469 0.52 -8.42 35.88
C SER A 469 0.66 -9.51 36.94
N PHE A 470 -0.45 -10.19 37.27
CA PHE A 470 -0.44 -11.31 38.22
C PHE A 470 -0.65 -12.59 37.40
N ASP A 471 0.25 -13.56 37.60
CA ASP A 471 0.09 -14.88 37.02
C ASP A 471 -0.91 -15.74 37.79
N SER A 472 -1.26 -16.91 37.25
CA SER A 472 -2.18 -17.89 37.81
C SER A 472 -1.74 -18.43 39.18
N THR A 473 -0.45 -18.31 39.53
CA THR A 473 0.08 -18.68 40.86
C THR A 473 -0.02 -17.54 41.87
N GLY A 474 -0.43 -16.35 41.41
CA GLY A 474 -0.53 -15.13 42.21
C GLY A 474 0.78 -14.36 42.39
N LYS A 475 1.87 -14.75 41.67
CA LYS A 475 3.09 -13.93 41.62
C LYS A 475 2.82 -12.66 40.77
N GLY A 476 3.32 -11.54 41.26
CA GLY A 476 3.23 -10.25 40.52
C GLY A 476 4.46 -10.01 39.70
N TRP A 477 4.27 -9.77 38.37
CA TRP A 477 5.30 -9.40 37.44
C TRP A 477 5.26 -7.89 37.22
N ILE A 478 6.33 -7.21 37.55
CA ILE A 478 6.40 -5.76 37.58
C ILE A 478 7.43 -5.30 36.55
N ALA A 479 7.01 -4.48 35.61
CA ALA A 479 7.85 -3.88 34.58
C ALA A 479 8.11 -2.40 34.89
N THR A 480 9.39 -2.04 34.96
CA THR A 480 9.84 -0.67 35.22
C THR A 480 10.61 -0.11 34.01
N GLU A 481 10.99 1.15 34.09
CA GLU A 481 11.80 1.82 33.08
C GLU A 481 13.19 1.20 32.88
N THR A 482 13.78 0.66 33.94
CA THR A 482 15.15 0.15 33.92
C THR A 482 15.25 -1.37 34.08
N GLY A 483 14.11 -2.08 34.16
CA GLY A 483 14.10 -3.53 34.31
C GLY A 483 12.81 -4.10 34.82
N MET A 484 12.88 -5.33 35.30
CA MET A 484 11.74 -6.05 35.84
C MET A 484 12.05 -6.62 37.22
N CYS A 485 11.00 -6.83 38.02
CA CYS A 485 11.05 -7.59 39.25
C CYS A 485 9.79 -8.43 39.44
N ILE A 486 9.88 -9.43 40.34
CA ILE A 486 8.78 -10.32 40.70
C ILE A 486 8.39 -10.09 42.13
N TYR A 487 7.09 -9.91 42.34
CA TYR A 487 6.51 -9.95 43.68
C TYR A 487 6.14 -11.38 44.03
N ASP A 488 6.70 -11.90 45.15
CA ASP A 488 6.37 -13.20 45.68
C ASP A 488 5.32 -13.04 46.79
N PRO A 489 4.09 -13.57 46.60
CA PRO A 489 3.01 -13.43 47.57
C PRO A 489 3.25 -14.20 48.88
N ALA A 490 4.18 -15.18 48.90
CA ALA A 490 4.51 -15.96 50.12
C ALA A 490 5.47 -15.18 51.04
N SER A 491 6.52 -14.60 50.47
CA SER A 491 7.48 -13.76 51.21
C SER A 491 7.06 -12.30 51.32
N GLN A 492 6.07 -11.86 50.58
CA GLN A 492 5.61 -10.47 50.42
C GLN A 492 6.73 -9.48 50.02
N ASN A 493 7.75 -9.96 49.30
CA ASN A 493 8.91 -9.19 48.91
C ASN A 493 9.04 -9.16 47.38
N LEU A 494 9.73 -8.10 46.89
CA LEU A 494 10.16 -7.97 45.51
C LEU A 494 11.53 -8.61 45.30
N ARG A 495 11.72 -9.29 44.14
CA ARG A 495 12.98 -9.90 43.75
C ARG A 495 13.33 -9.45 42.31
N SER A 496 14.49 -8.82 42.10
CA SER A 496 14.92 -8.30 40.81
C SER A 496 15.92 -9.21 40.07
N ASN A 497 16.69 -10.04 40.77
CA ASN A 497 17.77 -10.85 40.19
C ASN A 497 17.32 -12.29 39.82
N VAL A 498 16.13 -12.40 39.24
CA VAL A 498 15.54 -13.71 38.90
C VAL A 498 15.54 -14.00 37.41
N PHE A 499 16.00 -13.06 36.57
CA PHE A 499 16.01 -13.17 35.15
C PHE A 499 17.39 -13.61 34.62
N PRO A 500 17.44 -14.40 33.50
CA PRO A 500 18.71 -14.80 32.89
C PRO A 500 19.55 -13.61 32.45
N GLU A 501 20.86 -13.77 32.45
CA GLU A 501 21.82 -12.78 31.98
C GLU A 501 21.55 -12.44 30.50
N GLY A 502 21.35 -11.15 30.19
CA GLY A 502 20.96 -10.68 28.85
C GLY A 502 19.46 -10.44 28.63
N PHE A 503 18.56 -10.98 29.46
CA PHE A 503 17.13 -10.75 29.31
C PHE A 503 16.70 -9.36 29.79
N VAL A 504 17.26 -8.87 30.89
CA VAL A 504 16.78 -7.65 31.60
C VAL A 504 17.55 -6.39 31.25
N ASN A 505 18.66 -6.50 30.54
CA ASN A 505 19.56 -5.38 30.35
C ASN A 505 19.10 -4.41 29.24
N LYS A 506 18.45 -3.34 29.63
CA LYS A 506 18.27 -2.03 28.95
C LYS A 506 17.01 -1.81 28.09
N ASP A 507 16.22 -2.82 27.79
CA ASP A 507 14.99 -2.59 27.02
C ASP A 507 13.77 -2.59 27.92
N LYS A 508 12.99 -1.52 27.89
CA LYS A 508 11.76 -1.36 28.67
C LYS A 508 10.71 -2.39 28.26
N VAL A 509 10.19 -3.16 29.20
CA VAL A 509 9.02 -4.02 28.97
C VAL A 509 7.76 -3.17 29.12
N ARG A 510 6.86 -3.29 28.15
CA ARG A 510 5.63 -2.49 28.08
C ARG A 510 4.36 -3.27 28.37
N THR A 511 4.36 -4.56 28.03
CA THR A 511 3.19 -5.42 28.19
C THR A 511 3.64 -6.80 28.67
N ILE A 512 2.91 -7.36 29.63
CA ILE A 512 3.10 -8.70 30.17
C ILE A 512 1.76 -9.43 30.04
N TYR A 513 1.78 -10.63 29.44
CA TYR A 513 0.59 -11.43 29.20
C TYR A 513 0.84 -12.89 29.54
N GLU A 514 -0.11 -13.56 30.18
CA GLU A 514 -0.13 -15.01 30.42
C GLU A 514 -1.20 -15.63 29.55
N ASP A 515 -0.85 -16.68 28.82
CA ASP A 515 -1.79 -17.43 27.98
C ASP A 515 -2.53 -18.52 28.79
N SER A 516 -3.46 -19.22 28.17
CA SER A 516 -4.23 -20.29 28.74
C SER A 516 -3.41 -21.55 29.13
N GLU A 517 -2.19 -21.69 28.60
CA GLU A 517 -1.25 -22.77 28.93
C GLU A 517 -0.19 -22.34 29.93
N HIS A 518 -0.35 -21.15 30.52
CA HIS A 518 0.56 -20.57 31.50
C HIS A 518 1.94 -20.21 30.95
N ASN A 519 2.04 -19.89 29.68
CA ASN A 519 3.22 -19.25 29.11
C ASN A 519 3.13 -17.74 29.32
N LEU A 520 4.26 -17.12 29.63
CA LEU A 520 4.38 -15.67 29.79
C LEU A 520 4.98 -15.01 28.57
N TYR A 521 4.38 -13.93 28.13
CA TYR A 521 4.79 -13.13 26.99
C TYR A 521 5.16 -11.73 27.43
N PHE A 522 6.32 -11.24 26.99
CA PHE A 522 6.88 -9.92 27.33
C PHE A 522 7.13 -9.12 26.06
N ILE A 523 6.40 -8.03 25.88
CA ILE A 523 6.61 -7.08 24.78
C ILE A 523 7.56 -5.98 25.25
N ARG A 524 8.69 -5.81 24.54
CA ARG A 524 9.66 -4.75 24.77
C ARG A 524 9.41 -3.51 23.90
N GLU A 525 9.93 -2.37 24.33
CA GLU A 525 9.76 -1.08 23.64
C GLU A 525 10.29 -1.09 22.18
N LYS A 526 11.29 -1.92 21.88
CA LYS A 526 11.81 -2.11 20.52
C LYS A 526 11.12 -3.23 19.72
N GLY A 527 9.97 -3.67 20.18
CA GLY A 527 9.09 -4.58 19.43
C GLY A 527 9.46 -6.07 19.49
N SER A 528 10.43 -6.49 20.31
CA SER A 528 10.71 -7.92 20.46
C SER A 528 9.75 -8.58 21.44
N LEU A 529 9.25 -9.78 21.09
CA LEU A 529 8.44 -10.63 21.94
C LEU A 529 9.30 -11.73 22.55
N PHE A 530 9.32 -11.79 23.86
CA PHE A 530 9.95 -12.87 24.62
C PHE A 530 8.91 -13.75 25.26
N THR A 531 9.16 -15.04 25.28
CA THR A 531 8.31 -16.04 25.89
C THR A 531 9.07 -16.76 26.99
N SER A 532 8.40 -17.05 28.10
CA SER A 532 8.90 -17.84 29.19
C SER A 532 7.80 -18.71 29.82
N THR A 533 8.19 -19.75 30.48
CA THR A 533 7.31 -20.50 31.40
C THR A 533 7.21 -19.80 32.75
N LEU A 534 6.20 -20.18 33.58
CA LEU A 534 6.06 -19.66 34.97
C LEU A 534 7.25 -20.02 35.85
N THR A 535 7.99 -21.08 35.54
CA THR A 535 9.18 -21.54 36.25
C THR A 535 10.45 -20.83 35.81
N MET A 536 10.36 -20.04 34.72
CA MET A 536 11.47 -19.31 34.08
C MET A 536 12.68 -20.18 33.70
N ASP A 537 12.44 -21.45 33.43
CA ASP A 537 13.46 -22.40 32.97
C ASP A 537 13.79 -22.29 31.47
N ARG A 538 12.91 -21.59 30.73
CA ARG A 538 13.06 -21.35 29.30
C ARG A 538 12.74 -19.89 28.94
N PHE A 539 13.67 -19.22 28.30
CA PHE A 539 13.48 -17.92 27.67
C PHE A 539 13.87 -18.00 26.22
N TYR A 540 13.00 -17.63 25.31
CA TYR A 540 13.33 -17.57 23.90
C TYR A 540 12.67 -16.37 23.24
N ASN A 541 13.36 -15.84 22.23
CA ASN A 541 12.85 -14.77 21.39
C ASN A 541 12.07 -15.43 20.25
N GLN A 542 10.84 -15.02 20.02
CA GLN A 542 10.07 -15.50 18.87
C GLN A 542 10.63 -14.88 17.58
N SER A 543 11.26 -15.72 16.76
CA SER A 543 11.97 -15.30 15.54
C SER A 543 11.05 -14.79 14.44
N VAL A 544 9.77 -15.15 14.42
CA VAL A 544 8.77 -14.71 13.42
C VAL A 544 8.71 -13.18 13.31
N PHE A 545 8.95 -12.46 14.40
CA PHE A 545 8.88 -11.01 14.44
C PHE A 545 10.12 -10.30 13.88
N SER A 546 11.24 -11.00 13.70
CA SER A 546 12.46 -10.41 13.16
C SER A 546 12.35 -10.11 11.65
N THR A 547 11.36 -10.68 10.99
CA THR A 547 11.12 -10.53 9.54
C THR A 547 10.13 -9.43 9.19
N LEU A 548 9.41 -8.86 10.17
CA LEU A 548 8.42 -7.81 9.93
C LEU A 548 9.08 -6.42 9.80
N PRO A 549 8.56 -5.54 8.93
CA PRO A 549 9.20 -4.26 8.60
C PRO A 549 9.27 -3.26 9.74
N ASP A 550 8.28 -3.24 10.63
CA ASP A 550 8.26 -2.42 11.85
C ASP A 550 7.84 -3.29 13.04
N ASN A 551 8.82 -3.57 13.91
CA ASN A 551 8.70 -4.51 15.02
C ASN A 551 8.10 -3.90 16.30
N SER A 552 7.39 -2.79 16.22
CA SER A 552 6.79 -2.13 17.37
C SER A 552 5.50 -2.85 17.79
N LEU A 553 5.64 -3.94 18.54
CA LEU A 553 4.53 -4.66 19.14
C LEU A 553 3.94 -3.86 20.30
N MET A 554 2.61 -3.81 20.42
CA MET A 554 1.93 -2.93 21.37
C MET A 554 1.01 -3.67 22.35
N ALA A 555 0.21 -4.60 21.87
CA ALA A 555 -0.81 -5.29 22.66
C ALA A 555 -0.90 -6.75 22.26
N ILE A 556 -1.25 -7.63 23.20
CA ILE A 556 -1.35 -9.07 22.97
C ILE A 556 -2.56 -9.64 23.71
N VAL A 557 -3.25 -10.57 23.08
CA VAL A 557 -4.37 -11.33 23.66
C VAL A 557 -4.51 -12.66 22.94
N GLU A 558 -4.91 -13.71 23.66
CA GLU A 558 -5.18 -15.05 23.13
C GLU A 558 -6.67 -15.22 22.80
N ASP A 559 -6.98 -15.81 21.64
CA ASP A 559 -8.34 -16.20 21.28
C ASP A 559 -8.76 -17.55 21.91
N ASN A 560 -9.99 -18.01 21.62
CA ASN A 560 -10.50 -19.27 22.15
C ASN A 560 -9.95 -20.51 21.42
N GLN A 561 -9.19 -20.31 20.34
CA GLN A 561 -8.55 -21.38 19.57
C GLN A 561 -7.06 -21.53 19.89
N GLY A 562 -6.56 -20.73 20.83
CA GLY A 562 -5.16 -20.71 21.28
C GLY A 562 -4.23 -19.90 20.38
N TRP A 563 -4.76 -19.08 19.47
CA TRP A 563 -3.95 -18.15 18.70
C TRP A 563 -3.68 -16.88 19.49
N LEU A 564 -2.46 -16.40 19.40
CA LEU A 564 -2.06 -15.10 19.94
C LEU A 564 -2.31 -14.01 18.89
N TRP A 565 -3.04 -12.98 19.31
CA TRP A 565 -3.29 -11.80 18.52
C TRP A 565 -2.45 -10.64 19.04
N VAL A 566 -1.64 -10.04 18.17
CA VAL A 566 -0.66 -9.01 18.55
C VAL A 566 -0.86 -7.77 17.71
N GLY A 567 -1.25 -6.66 18.36
CA GLY A 567 -1.35 -5.36 17.73
C GLY A 567 0.02 -4.71 17.56
N CYS A 568 0.30 -4.14 16.40
CA CYS A 568 1.57 -3.47 16.08
C CYS A 568 1.33 -2.10 15.39
N ASN A 569 2.41 -1.43 14.96
CA ASN A 569 2.29 -0.13 14.29
C ASN A 569 1.62 -0.22 12.92
N ASP A 570 1.78 -1.33 12.20
CA ASP A 570 1.31 -1.46 10.81
C ASP A 570 0.12 -2.42 10.66
N GLY A 571 -0.48 -2.87 11.76
CA GLY A 571 -1.62 -3.76 11.70
C GLY A 571 -1.74 -4.71 12.87
N LEU A 572 -2.34 -5.87 12.62
CA LEU A 572 -2.63 -6.91 13.61
C LEU A 572 -2.06 -8.25 13.13
N LEU A 573 -1.38 -8.94 14.00
CA LEU A 573 -0.84 -10.28 13.75
C LEU A 573 -1.65 -11.31 14.51
N ARG A 574 -1.89 -12.48 13.92
CA ARG A 574 -2.44 -13.67 14.55
C ARG A 574 -1.40 -14.78 14.42
N ILE A 575 -0.94 -15.35 15.52
CA ILE A 575 0.25 -16.23 15.55
C ILE A 575 -0.08 -17.49 16.31
N LYS A 576 0.34 -18.65 15.81
CA LYS A 576 0.37 -19.87 16.61
C LYS A 576 1.45 -19.78 17.68
N LYS A 577 1.19 -20.37 18.84
CA LYS A 577 2.12 -20.36 19.99
C LYS A 577 3.48 -20.94 19.65
N GLU A 578 3.54 -21.96 18.77
CA GLU A 578 4.78 -22.59 18.29
C GLU A 578 5.59 -21.69 17.35
N GLY A 579 5.00 -20.56 16.87
CA GLY A 579 5.70 -19.51 16.15
C GLY A 579 6.01 -19.79 14.69
N GLU A 580 5.55 -20.90 14.12
CA GLU A 580 5.82 -21.28 12.74
C GLU A 580 4.74 -20.79 11.76
N GLU A 581 3.51 -20.57 12.25
CA GLU A 581 2.37 -20.15 11.44
C GLU A 581 1.81 -18.83 11.96
N TYR A 582 1.64 -17.87 11.05
CA TYR A 582 1.09 -16.56 11.39
C TYR A 582 0.24 -15.97 10.28
N ASP A 583 -0.65 -15.05 10.65
CA ASP A 583 -1.44 -14.21 9.78
C ASP A 583 -1.10 -12.74 10.03
N ALA A 584 -0.92 -11.97 8.98
CA ALA A 584 -0.80 -10.52 9.08
C ALA A 584 -2.04 -9.86 8.48
N PHE A 585 -2.65 -8.95 9.24
CA PHE A 585 -3.79 -8.14 8.82
C PHE A 585 -3.40 -6.68 8.84
N THR A 586 -3.48 -6.04 7.70
CA THR A 586 -3.13 -4.64 7.50
C THR A 586 -4.37 -3.78 7.29
N PHE A 587 -4.17 -2.51 7.06
CA PHE A 587 -5.25 -1.62 6.63
C PHE A 587 -5.95 -2.13 5.35
N ASN A 588 -5.21 -2.77 4.46
CA ASN A 588 -5.76 -3.37 3.24
C ASN A 588 -6.67 -4.58 3.50
N ASP A 589 -6.58 -5.17 4.68
CA ASP A 589 -7.46 -6.25 5.14
C ASP A 589 -8.65 -5.73 5.96
N GLY A 590 -8.82 -4.42 6.02
CA GLY A 590 -9.89 -3.74 6.71
C GLY A 590 -9.62 -3.46 8.18
N VAL A 591 -8.37 -3.49 8.64
CA VAL A 591 -7.99 -3.04 9.99
C VAL A 591 -8.12 -1.51 10.05
N PRO A 592 -9.01 -0.94 10.87
CA PRO A 592 -9.23 0.50 10.91
C PRO A 592 -8.07 1.23 11.60
N GLY A 593 -7.21 1.87 10.82
CA GLY A 593 -6.02 2.59 11.29
C GLY A 593 -4.84 1.67 11.63
N PRO A 594 -3.61 2.10 11.34
CA PRO A 594 -2.45 1.21 11.43
C PRO A 594 -1.94 0.98 12.84
N THR A 595 -2.05 1.98 13.75
CA THR A 595 -1.29 2.00 15.01
C THR A 595 -2.15 1.61 16.21
N PHE A 596 -1.80 0.50 16.85
CA PHE A 596 -2.40 0.03 18.10
C PHE A 596 -1.74 0.71 19.31
N THR A 597 -2.39 0.64 20.46
CA THR A 597 -1.89 1.27 21.69
C THR A 597 -1.41 0.21 22.69
N ASN A 598 -0.37 0.56 23.46
CA ASN A 598 0.26 -0.38 24.42
C ASN A 598 -0.75 -0.95 25.42
N GLY A 599 -0.78 -2.26 25.57
CA GLY A 599 -1.59 -2.96 26.55
C GLY A 599 -3.10 -2.93 26.33
N ALA A 600 -3.58 -2.25 25.28
CA ALA A 600 -5.00 -2.09 25.00
C ALA A 600 -5.55 -3.26 24.16
N ALA A 601 -5.57 -4.45 24.76
CA ALA A 601 -6.21 -5.63 24.18
C ALA A 601 -7.04 -6.35 25.25
N TYR A 602 -8.17 -6.93 24.84
CA TYR A 602 -9.09 -7.61 25.75
C TYR A 602 -9.93 -8.65 25.00
N LYS A 603 -10.20 -9.79 25.62
CA LYS A 603 -11.12 -10.82 25.13
C LYS A 603 -12.38 -10.80 26.00
N ASP A 604 -13.54 -10.60 25.40
CA ASP A 604 -14.81 -10.62 26.10
C ASP A 604 -15.34 -12.06 26.35
N ASP A 605 -16.43 -12.16 27.13
CA ASP A 605 -17.07 -13.44 27.48
C ASP A 605 -17.62 -14.20 26.25
N LYS A 606 -17.82 -13.54 25.12
CA LYS A 606 -18.28 -14.13 23.86
C LYS A 606 -17.12 -14.60 22.98
N GLY A 607 -15.88 -14.31 23.39
CA GLY A 607 -14.67 -14.60 22.64
C GLY A 607 -14.33 -13.60 21.55
N ILE A 608 -15.01 -12.45 21.52
CA ILE A 608 -14.67 -11.31 20.66
C ILE A 608 -13.41 -10.64 21.20
N LEU A 609 -12.47 -10.36 20.33
CA LEU A 609 -11.27 -9.63 20.68
C LEU A 609 -11.44 -8.14 20.43
N TRP A 610 -11.01 -7.36 21.40
CA TRP A 610 -11.11 -5.90 21.39
C TRP A 610 -9.71 -5.30 21.47
N PHE A 611 -9.47 -4.24 20.67
CA PHE A 611 -8.19 -3.55 20.63
C PHE A 611 -8.39 -2.04 20.61
N GLY A 612 -7.59 -1.33 21.39
CA GLY A 612 -7.49 0.12 21.32
C GLY A 612 -6.49 0.53 20.23
N ASN A 613 -6.87 1.45 19.37
CA ASN A 613 -5.96 2.03 18.40
C ASN A 613 -6.16 3.56 18.28
N THR A 614 -5.40 4.21 17.41
CA THR A 614 -5.42 5.67 17.20
C THR A 614 -6.71 6.19 16.55
N LYS A 615 -7.52 5.31 15.95
CA LYS A 615 -8.80 5.63 15.30
C LYS A 615 -10.02 5.21 16.12
N GLY A 616 -9.81 4.58 17.28
CA GLY A 616 -10.90 4.18 18.16
C GLY A 616 -10.75 2.78 18.76
N LEU A 617 -11.86 2.22 19.23
CA LEU A 617 -11.94 0.86 19.74
C LEU A 617 -12.36 -0.08 18.60
N ILE A 618 -11.51 -1.06 18.31
CA ILE A 618 -11.71 -2.05 17.24
C ILE A 618 -12.06 -3.39 17.86
N TYR A 619 -12.92 -4.15 17.20
CA TYR A 619 -13.19 -5.53 17.58
C TYR A 619 -13.21 -6.48 16.38
N VAL A 620 -12.87 -7.73 16.66
CA VAL A 620 -12.82 -8.83 15.69
C VAL A 620 -13.39 -10.11 16.31
N ASP A 621 -14.16 -10.83 15.51
CA ASP A 621 -14.56 -12.20 15.85
C ASP A 621 -13.57 -13.19 15.20
N PRO A 622 -12.70 -13.86 15.97
CA PRO A 622 -11.71 -14.77 15.44
C PRO A 622 -12.28 -15.92 14.60
N LYS A 623 -13.51 -16.35 14.90
CA LYS A 623 -14.18 -17.44 14.17
C LYS A 623 -14.44 -17.10 12.70
N ARG A 624 -14.54 -15.82 12.38
CA ARG A 624 -14.82 -15.36 11.01
C ARG A 624 -13.57 -15.25 10.13
N VAL A 625 -12.37 -15.38 10.73
CA VAL A 625 -11.11 -15.25 9.99
C VAL A 625 -11.04 -16.26 8.85
N ASP A 626 -11.32 -17.53 9.12
CA ASP A 626 -11.22 -18.61 8.14
C ASP A 626 -12.29 -18.49 7.05
N GLU A 627 -13.48 -17.94 7.38
CA GLU A 627 -14.53 -17.62 6.39
C GLU A 627 -14.10 -16.53 5.40
N VAL A 628 -13.34 -15.55 5.88
CA VAL A 628 -12.84 -14.44 5.07
C VAL A 628 -11.60 -14.86 4.28
N ARG A 629 -10.71 -15.65 4.89
CA ARG A 629 -9.51 -16.20 4.24
C ARG A 629 -9.83 -17.16 3.08
N GLY A 630 -10.88 -17.96 3.19
CA GLY A 630 -11.35 -18.85 2.10
C GLY A 630 -11.75 -18.08 0.82
N LYS A 631 -11.88 -16.74 0.90
CA LYS A 631 -12.05 -15.82 -0.22
C LYS A 631 -10.73 -15.09 -0.53
N ALA A 632 -9.60 -15.81 -0.48
CA ALA A 632 -8.28 -15.27 -0.72
C ALA A 632 -8.26 -14.43 -2.02
N ARG A 633 -7.73 -13.22 -1.94
CA ARG A 633 -7.51 -12.37 -3.12
C ARG A 633 -6.40 -13.02 -3.94
N PRO A 634 -6.65 -13.43 -5.18
CA PRO A 634 -5.61 -13.97 -6.03
C PRO A 634 -4.59 -12.86 -6.34
N ILE A 635 -3.33 -13.19 -6.23
CA ILE A 635 -2.28 -12.29 -6.74
C ILE A 635 -2.19 -12.49 -8.26
N VAL A 636 -2.16 -11.39 -8.99
CA VAL A 636 -2.06 -11.38 -10.45
C VAL A 636 -0.79 -10.61 -10.85
N PHE A 637 -0.04 -11.17 -11.81
CA PHE A 637 1.06 -10.44 -12.44
C PHE A 637 0.52 -9.35 -13.36
N THR A 638 0.86 -8.11 -13.07
CA THR A 638 0.41 -6.94 -13.85
C THR A 638 1.31 -6.65 -15.02
N ASP A 639 2.60 -6.94 -14.89
CA ASP A 639 3.61 -6.85 -15.96
C ASP A 639 4.86 -7.66 -15.60
N ILE A 640 5.61 -8.06 -16.60
CA ILE A 640 6.96 -8.59 -16.47
C ILE A 640 7.84 -7.74 -17.38
N LEU A 641 8.82 -7.06 -16.79
CA LEU A 641 9.71 -6.19 -17.55
C LEU A 641 11.06 -6.88 -17.76
N ALA A 642 11.49 -6.96 -19.00
CA ALA A 642 12.82 -7.40 -19.37
C ALA A 642 13.65 -6.18 -19.81
N ASN A 643 14.70 -5.83 -19.06
CA ASN A 643 15.47 -4.59 -19.25
C ASN A 643 14.56 -3.34 -19.30
N GLY A 644 13.52 -3.28 -18.47
CA GLY A 644 12.58 -2.16 -18.40
C GLY A 644 11.51 -2.12 -19.50
N VAL A 645 11.46 -3.13 -20.36
CA VAL A 645 10.45 -3.23 -21.44
C VAL A 645 9.49 -4.37 -21.12
N SER A 646 8.18 -4.13 -21.27
CA SER A 646 7.13 -5.14 -21.08
C SER A 646 7.37 -6.38 -21.95
N PHE A 647 7.29 -7.56 -21.33
CA PHE A 647 7.56 -8.84 -21.94
C PHE A 647 6.40 -9.83 -21.71
N THR A 648 5.86 -10.36 -22.78
CA THR A 648 4.69 -11.28 -22.74
C THR A 648 5.05 -12.73 -23.06
N GLY A 649 6.33 -13.05 -23.27
CA GLY A 649 6.79 -14.40 -23.61
C GLY A 649 7.25 -15.21 -22.41
N SER A 650 7.66 -16.46 -22.63
CA SER A 650 8.27 -17.34 -21.63
C SER A 650 9.80 -17.45 -21.74
N SER A 651 10.42 -16.92 -22.83
CA SER A 651 11.84 -17.07 -23.11
C SER A 651 12.50 -15.77 -23.51
N LEU A 652 13.55 -15.39 -22.82
CA LEU A 652 14.33 -14.18 -22.99
C LEU A 652 15.68 -14.46 -23.63
N LYS A 653 16.18 -13.51 -24.40
CA LYS A 653 17.56 -13.59 -24.91
C LYS A 653 18.56 -13.38 -23.76
N TYR A 654 19.77 -13.91 -23.90
CA TYR A 654 20.82 -13.81 -22.89
C TYR A 654 21.15 -12.37 -22.43
N ASN A 655 20.90 -11.37 -23.26
CA ASN A 655 21.12 -9.96 -22.97
C ASN A 655 19.87 -9.24 -22.40
N GLN A 656 18.77 -9.94 -22.18
CA GLN A 656 17.53 -9.45 -21.57
C GLN A 656 17.34 -10.06 -20.17
N ASN A 657 18.40 -10.03 -19.36
CA ASN A 657 18.53 -10.76 -18.11
C ASN A 657 18.32 -9.91 -16.84
N ASN A 658 17.85 -8.68 -16.98
CA ASN A 658 17.34 -7.88 -15.88
C ASN A 658 15.82 -7.97 -15.89
N LEU A 659 15.25 -8.60 -14.87
CA LEU A 659 13.82 -8.88 -14.79
C LEU A 659 13.19 -8.10 -13.65
N THR A 660 12.04 -7.47 -13.93
CA THR A 660 11.19 -6.92 -12.88
C THR A 660 9.83 -7.56 -12.97
N PHE A 661 9.41 -8.20 -11.89
CA PHE A 661 8.08 -8.79 -11.71
C PHE A 661 7.20 -7.77 -11.03
N CYS A 662 6.11 -7.36 -11.68
CA CYS A 662 5.10 -6.47 -11.14
C CYS A 662 3.83 -7.29 -10.88
N PHE A 663 3.18 -7.11 -9.73
CA PHE A 663 2.02 -7.89 -9.33
C PHE A 663 1.08 -7.08 -8.43
N THR A 664 -0.15 -7.55 -8.25
CA THR A 664 -1.15 -6.95 -7.38
C THR A 664 -2.10 -8.03 -6.85
N ASP A 665 -2.67 -7.80 -5.65
CA ASP A 665 -3.76 -8.58 -5.07
C ASP A 665 -5.11 -7.85 -5.18
N PHE A 666 -5.15 -6.73 -5.90
CA PHE A 666 -6.31 -5.86 -6.04
C PHE A 666 -6.93 -5.44 -4.69
N ALA A 667 -6.09 -5.21 -3.70
CA ALA A 667 -6.55 -4.76 -2.40
C ALA A 667 -7.19 -3.36 -2.46
N TYR A 668 -6.73 -2.53 -3.40
CA TYR A 668 -7.13 -1.13 -3.54
C TYR A 668 -7.07 -0.37 -2.20
N GLY A 669 -6.04 -0.66 -1.42
CA GLY A 669 -5.82 -0.07 -0.12
C GLY A 669 -4.73 1.00 -0.12
N LEU A 670 -4.04 1.17 1.01
CA LEU A 670 -2.88 2.05 1.11
C LEU A 670 -1.64 1.34 0.56
N PRO A 671 -0.85 1.93 -0.34
CA PRO A 671 0.40 1.35 -0.81
C PRO A 671 1.40 1.08 0.33
N SER A 672 1.42 1.93 1.37
CA SER A 672 2.25 1.74 2.55
C SER A 672 1.89 0.50 3.38
N ALA A 673 0.67 -0.02 3.23
CA ALA A 673 0.18 -1.20 3.93
C ALA A 673 0.24 -2.48 3.07
N LEU A 674 0.90 -2.43 1.90
CA LEU A 674 1.16 -3.61 1.09
C LEU A 674 2.24 -4.46 1.74
N LEU A 675 1.97 -5.74 1.82
CA LEU A 675 2.91 -6.71 2.38
C LEU A 675 2.80 -8.02 1.60
N TYR A 676 3.94 -8.48 1.07
CA TYR A 676 4.04 -9.72 0.30
C TYR A 676 5.25 -10.53 0.74
N GLU A 677 5.19 -11.82 0.58
CA GLU A 677 6.36 -12.72 0.60
C GLU A 677 6.68 -13.14 -0.83
N TYR A 678 7.95 -13.14 -1.20
CA TYR A 678 8.39 -13.53 -2.53
C TYR A 678 9.66 -14.37 -2.51
N GLN A 679 9.86 -15.17 -3.57
CA GLN A 679 11.03 -16.00 -3.77
C GLN A 679 11.27 -16.21 -5.27
N LEU A 680 12.51 -16.11 -5.72
CA LEU A 680 12.91 -16.55 -7.05
C LEU A 680 13.68 -17.86 -6.90
N GLU A 681 13.06 -18.99 -7.28
CA GLU A 681 13.67 -20.31 -7.23
C GLU A 681 14.92 -20.35 -8.10
N GLY A 682 16.02 -20.87 -7.53
CA GLY A 682 17.34 -20.90 -8.17
C GLY A 682 18.23 -19.70 -7.84
N VAL A 683 17.69 -18.66 -7.17
CA VAL A 683 18.44 -17.47 -6.71
C VAL A 683 18.30 -17.27 -5.20
N ASP A 684 17.06 -17.26 -4.72
CA ASP A 684 16.77 -17.05 -3.30
C ASP A 684 16.71 -18.39 -2.55
N LYS A 685 17.32 -18.45 -1.36
CA LYS A 685 17.26 -19.64 -0.51
C LYS A 685 15.92 -19.71 0.25
N ASP A 686 15.48 -18.57 0.78
CA ASP A 686 14.32 -18.46 1.65
C ASP A 686 13.34 -17.42 1.10
N TRP A 687 12.11 -17.44 1.60
CA TRP A 687 11.12 -16.40 1.32
C TRP A 687 11.61 -15.04 1.87
N LYS A 688 11.40 -14.00 1.10
CA LYS A 688 11.74 -12.61 1.45
C LYS A 688 10.48 -11.79 1.59
N LEU A 689 10.47 -10.89 2.57
CA LEU A 689 9.37 -9.97 2.78
C LEU A 689 9.54 -8.72 1.91
N LEU A 690 8.45 -8.28 1.29
CA LEU A 690 8.35 -7.04 0.51
C LEU A 690 7.27 -6.16 1.12
N ALA A 691 7.65 -4.97 1.58
CA ALA A 691 6.74 -4.01 2.17
C ALA A 691 6.60 -2.75 1.32
N ALA A 692 5.40 -2.19 1.27
CA ALA A 692 5.06 -0.93 0.59
C ALA A 692 5.42 -0.89 -0.91
N GLN A 693 5.56 -2.05 -1.54
CA GLN A 693 5.90 -2.19 -2.96
C GLN A 693 5.14 -3.35 -3.57
N ASN A 694 4.97 -3.33 -4.89
CA ASN A 694 4.32 -4.39 -5.67
C ASN A 694 5.17 -4.82 -6.88
N GLU A 695 6.47 -4.61 -6.79
CA GLU A 695 7.43 -5.03 -7.82
C GLU A 695 8.75 -5.49 -7.21
N VAL A 696 9.37 -6.47 -7.85
CA VAL A 696 10.68 -7.02 -7.46
C VAL A 696 11.57 -7.12 -8.68
N SER A 697 12.81 -6.63 -8.55
CA SER A 697 13.79 -6.65 -9.64
C SER A 697 14.97 -7.55 -9.33
N TYR A 698 15.36 -8.34 -10.32
CA TYR A 698 16.57 -9.15 -10.33
C TYR A 698 17.46 -8.74 -11.50
N TYR A 699 18.74 -8.58 -11.26
CA TYR A 699 19.69 -8.09 -12.25
C TYR A 699 20.73 -9.14 -12.58
N GLY A 700 21.10 -9.23 -13.86
CA GLY A 700 22.20 -10.08 -14.30
C GLY A 700 21.95 -11.58 -14.14
N LEU A 701 20.72 -12.05 -14.34
CA LEU A 701 20.38 -13.47 -14.23
C LEU A 701 21.17 -14.29 -15.26
N SER A 702 21.71 -15.42 -14.84
CA SER A 702 22.39 -16.38 -15.70
C SER A 702 21.42 -17.05 -16.65
N SER A 703 21.91 -17.76 -17.66
CA SER A 703 21.06 -18.64 -18.48
C SER A 703 20.47 -19.75 -17.61
N GLY A 704 19.15 -19.92 -17.66
CA GLY A 704 18.43 -20.88 -16.82
C GLY A 704 16.94 -20.64 -16.82
N THR A 705 16.20 -21.53 -16.20
CA THR A 705 14.75 -21.36 -15.96
C THR A 705 14.55 -20.98 -14.51
N TYR A 706 13.81 -19.92 -14.30
CA TYR A 706 13.51 -19.33 -13.00
C TYR A 706 12.00 -19.35 -12.76
N THR A 707 11.59 -19.69 -11.56
CA THR A 707 10.20 -19.60 -11.11
C THR A 707 10.10 -18.52 -10.05
N PHE A 708 9.47 -17.39 -10.38
CA PHE A 708 9.15 -16.36 -9.39
C PHE A 708 7.84 -16.74 -8.71
N ARG A 709 7.88 -16.72 -7.39
CA ARG A 709 6.75 -17.02 -6.49
C ARG A 709 6.46 -15.82 -5.63
N VAL A 710 5.19 -15.50 -5.44
CA VAL A 710 4.74 -14.40 -4.58
C VAL A 710 3.43 -14.78 -3.89
N ARG A 711 3.29 -14.44 -2.61
CA ARG A 711 2.10 -14.71 -1.81
C ARG A 711 1.85 -13.62 -0.77
N LEU A 712 0.65 -13.58 -0.21
CA LEU A 712 0.38 -12.80 1.00
C LEU A 712 1.01 -13.51 2.21
N PRO A 713 1.54 -12.76 3.19
CA PRO A 713 2.25 -13.35 4.33
C PRO A 713 1.40 -14.40 5.06
N GLY A 714 1.99 -15.58 5.27
CA GLY A 714 1.33 -16.70 5.93
C GLY A 714 0.16 -17.34 5.18
N ASN A 715 -0.12 -16.94 3.93
CA ASN A 715 -1.26 -17.46 3.15
C ASN A 715 -0.81 -18.19 1.88
N GLU A 716 -0.60 -19.50 1.98
CA GLU A 716 -0.22 -20.34 0.84
C GLU A 716 -1.27 -20.39 -0.29
N HIS A 717 -2.55 -20.20 0.05
CA HIS A 717 -3.65 -20.20 -0.94
C HIS A 717 -3.65 -18.97 -1.83
N SER A 718 -2.90 -17.92 -1.48
CA SER A 718 -2.74 -16.70 -2.29
C SER A 718 -1.58 -16.77 -3.28
N GLU A 719 -0.81 -17.87 -3.28
CA GLU A 719 0.41 -17.99 -4.05
C GLU A 719 0.17 -17.88 -5.56
N ALA A 720 0.92 -17.00 -6.21
CA ALA A 720 1.01 -16.87 -7.64
C ALA A 720 2.43 -17.16 -8.12
N THR A 721 2.53 -17.87 -9.24
CA THR A 721 3.84 -18.27 -9.81
C THR A 721 3.98 -17.79 -11.24
N CYS A 722 5.19 -17.42 -11.62
CA CYS A 722 5.54 -17.07 -12.98
C CYS A 722 6.89 -17.69 -13.37
N GLN A 723 6.94 -18.39 -14.49
CA GLN A 723 8.14 -19.03 -14.97
C GLN A 723 8.72 -18.28 -16.18
N VAL A 724 10.02 -17.99 -16.12
CA VAL A 724 10.75 -17.29 -17.17
C VAL A 724 12.07 -18.01 -17.44
N THR A 725 12.40 -18.19 -18.71
CA THR A 725 13.66 -18.85 -19.15
C THR A 725 14.58 -17.82 -19.80
N VAL A 726 15.79 -17.67 -19.27
CA VAL A 726 16.86 -16.89 -19.91
C VAL A 726 17.69 -17.82 -20.77
N LEU A 727 17.68 -17.61 -22.08
CA LEU A 727 18.39 -18.46 -23.05
C LEU A 727 19.90 -18.23 -22.97
N PRO A 728 20.72 -19.25 -23.22
CA PRO A 728 22.17 -19.08 -23.25
C PRO A 728 22.60 -18.29 -24.48
N MET A 729 23.76 -17.60 -24.38
CA MET A 729 24.34 -16.82 -25.47
C MET A 729 24.62 -17.66 -26.70
N ILE A 730 25.14 -18.87 -26.49
CA ILE A 730 25.41 -19.86 -27.54
C ILE A 730 24.49 -21.05 -27.34
N PRO A 731 23.56 -21.33 -28.27
CA PRO A 731 22.71 -22.51 -28.18
C PRO A 731 23.55 -23.79 -28.19
N TRP A 732 23.06 -24.87 -27.60
CA TRP A 732 23.78 -26.17 -27.50
C TRP A 732 24.27 -26.69 -28.84
N TRP A 733 23.52 -26.48 -29.94
CA TRP A 733 23.93 -26.84 -31.29
C TRP A 733 25.12 -25.99 -31.79
N GLY A 734 25.24 -24.74 -31.31
CA GLY A 734 26.43 -23.92 -31.60
C GLY A 734 27.69 -24.49 -30.97
N TRP A 735 27.63 -25.02 -29.77
CA TRP A 735 28.73 -25.77 -29.16
C TRP A 735 29.05 -27.06 -29.93
N ALA A 736 28.02 -27.77 -30.41
CA ALA A 736 28.20 -28.93 -31.25
C ALA A 736 28.94 -28.62 -32.57
N LEU A 737 28.55 -27.50 -33.23
CA LEU A 737 29.26 -27.00 -34.41
C LEU A 737 30.70 -26.59 -34.09
N PHE A 738 30.95 -25.94 -32.95
CA PHE A 738 32.28 -25.57 -32.51
C PHE A 738 33.17 -26.79 -32.27
N VAL A 739 32.65 -27.83 -31.63
CA VAL A 739 33.34 -29.11 -31.43
C VAL A 739 33.60 -29.80 -32.78
N LEU A 740 32.64 -29.82 -33.70
CA LEU A 740 32.82 -30.34 -35.05
C LEU A 740 33.89 -29.57 -35.85
N LEU A 741 33.93 -28.24 -35.70
CA LEU A 741 34.98 -27.41 -36.29
C LEU A 741 36.37 -27.77 -35.74
N ILE A 742 36.49 -27.95 -34.42
CA ILE A 742 37.74 -28.38 -33.78
C ILE A 742 38.13 -29.74 -34.27
N ILE A 743 37.20 -30.70 -34.35
CA ILE A 743 37.48 -32.04 -34.91
C ILE A 743 37.93 -31.93 -36.35
N GLY A 744 37.29 -31.10 -37.18
CA GLY A 744 37.68 -30.82 -38.57
C GLY A 744 39.09 -30.23 -38.68
N ILE A 745 39.42 -29.28 -37.81
CA ILE A 745 40.79 -28.69 -37.74
C ILE A 745 41.82 -29.76 -37.35
N ILE A 746 41.54 -30.58 -36.36
CA ILE A 746 42.41 -31.69 -35.95
C ILE A 746 42.61 -32.71 -37.09
N ALA A 747 41.52 -33.09 -37.75
CA ALA A 747 41.53 -33.98 -38.89
C ALA A 747 42.34 -33.37 -40.06
N PHE A 748 42.18 -32.07 -40.34
CA PHE A 748 42.92 -31.35 -41.35
C PHE A 748 44.44 -31.29 -41.02
N ILE A 749 44.78 -31.00 -39.76
CA ILE A 749 46.18 -31.00 -39.29
C ILE A 749 46.79 -32.41 -39.43
N ARG A 750 46.08 -33.47 -39.03
CA ARG A 750 46.50 -34.85 -39.15
C ARG A 750 46.69 -35.25 -40.62
N TYR A 751 45.75 -34.86 -41.51
CA TYR A 751 45.84 -35.10 -42.95
C TYR A 751 47.06 -34.33 -43.55
N TYR A 752 47.28 -33.08 -43.14
CA TYR A 752 48.41 -32.28 -43.63
C TYR A 752 49.74 -32.82 -43.16
N VAL A 753 49.87 -33.24 -41.89
CA VAL A 753 51.05 -33.92 -41.34
C VAL A 753 51.31 -35.26 -42.01
N TRP A 754 50.24 -36.06 -42.22
CA TRP A 754 50.34 -37.36 -42.96
C TRP A 754 50.77 -37.14 -44.41
N LYS A 755 50.23 -36.15 -45.10
CA LYS A 755 50.62 -35.78 -46.45
C LYS A 755 52.05 -35.25 -46.50
N ARG A 756 52.51 -34.52 -45.53
CA ARG A 756 53.89 -34.06 -45.39
C ARG A 756 54.82 -35.20 -45.08
N MET A 757 54.46 -36.10 -44.23
CA MET A 757 55.24 -37.33 -43.94
C MET A 757 55.36 -38.25 -45.15
N ARG A 758 54.23 -38.45 -45.92
CA ARG A 758 54.35 -39.20 -47.19
C ARG A 758 55.26 -38.56 -48.20
N ARG A 759 55.35 -37.22 -48.28
CA ARG A 759 56.34 -36.55 -49.14
C ARG A 759 57.79 -36.69 -48.67
N LEU A 760 57.98 -36.76 -47.36
CA LEU A 760 59.32 -37.00 -46.76
C LEU A 760 59.78 -38.45 -46.88
N LEU A 761 58.89 -39.41 -46.94
CA LEU A 761 59.15 -40.83 -47.20
C LEU A 761 59.38 -41.24 -48.67
N ALA A 762 59.06 -40.32 -49.61
CA ALA A 762 59.17 -40.51 -51.05
C ALA A 762 60.43 -39.90 -51.66
N SER A 763 61.38 -39.41 -50.91
CA SER A 763 62.68 -38.90 -51.37
C SER A 763 63.77 -39.97 -51.18
N PRO A 764 64.55 -40.40 -52.19
CA PRO A 764 65.59 -41.38 -52.06
C PRO A 764 66.79 -40.81 -51.33
N VAL A 765 67.33 -41.67 -50.42
CA VAL A 765 68.52 -41.44 -49.68
C VAL A 765 69.77 -41.34 -50.59
N GLN A 766 70.50 -40.27 -50.61
CA GLN A 766 71.89 -40.23 -51.00
C GLN A 766 72.72 -40.02 -49.75
N VAL A 767 73.55 -41.04 -49.52
CA VAL A 767 74.59 -41.11 -48.52
C VAL A 767 75.75 -40.24 -48.95
N ALA A 768 76.26 -39.36 -48.12
CA ALA A 768 77.59 -38.82 -48.18
C ALA A 768 78.01 -38.45 -46.74
N SER A 769 79.09 -39.02 -46.36
CA SER A 769 79.92 -39.12 -45.19
C SER A 769 80.39 -37.78 -44.62
N THR A 770 80.31 -37.65 -43.32
CA THR A 770 81.20 -37.07 -42.22
C THR A 770 82.29 -36.05 -42.58
N PRO A 771 82.85 -35.22 -41.64
CA PRO A 771 82.99 -35.46 -40.18
C PRO A 771 82.76 -34.26 -39.20
N VAL A 772 82.55 -34.63 -38.00
CA VAL A 772 83.00 -34.18 -36.68
C VAL A 772 83.77 -32.85 -36.55
N GLU A 773 83.38 -32.06 -35.63
CA GLU A 773 84.04 -31.35 -34.54
C GLU A 773 82.96 -30.42 -33.80
N GLU A 774 82.72 -30.73 -32.56
CA GLU A 774 83.25 -30.44 -31.29
C GLU A 774 83.00 -29.00 -30.77
N ILE A 775 82.61 -29.02 -29.53
CA ILE A 775 82.86 -28.16 -28.38
C ILE A 775 81.68 -27.25 -27.97
N SER A 776 81.00 -27.63 -26.97
CA SER A 776 81.25 -27.58 -25.50
C SER A 776 80.68 -26.34 -24.78
N ARG A 777 79.89 -26.65 -23.74
CA ARG A 777 79.82 -25.96 -22.43
C ARG A 777 79.19 -24.60 -22.45
N LYS A 778 78.36 -24.29 -21.51
CA LYS A 778 78.16 -24.53 -20.03
C LYS A 778 76.69 -24.24 -19.68
N GLU A 779 76.03 -25.06 -18.95
CA GLU A 779 75.96 -25.14 -17.47
C GLU A 779 75.91 -23.77 -16.82
N GLN A 780 74.93 -23.47 -15.99
CA GLN A 780 74.51 -23.91 -14.71
C GLN A 780 73.55 -22.81 -14.16
N GLU A 781 72.49 -23.25 -13.52
CA GLU A 781 72.21 -23.17 -12.07
C GLU A 781 71.68 -21.78 -11.65
N THR A 782 70.80 -21.57 -10.78
CA THR A 782 70.26 -22.32 -9.66
C THR A 782 69.04 -21.56 -9.13
N GLU A 783 68.06 -22.30 -8.71
CA GLU A 783 67.33 -22.30 -7.41
C GLU A 783 66.69 -21.08 -6.84
N GLN A 784 65.46 -21.37 -6.52
CA GLN A 784 64.82 -21.17 -5.17
C GLN A 784 64.58 -19.71 -4.74
N SER A 785 63.50 -19.29 -4.28
CA SER A 785 62.54 -19.86 -3.33
C SER A 785 61.48 -18.82 -3.02
N GLU A 786 60.31 -19.34 -2.70
CA GLU A 786 59.41 -18.88 -1.62
C GLU A 786 58.95 -17.41 -1.63
N THR A 787 57.79 -17.05 -1.43
CA THR A 787 56.56 -17.50 -0.78
C THR A 787 55.60 -16.33 -0.71
N ILE A 788 54.34 -16.63 -0.91
CA ILE A 788 53.15 -16.17 -0.15
C ILE A 788 52.71 -14.71 -0.29
N VAL A 789 51.39 -14.62 -0.58
CA VAL A 789 50.37 -13.68 -0.19
C VAL A 789 50.26 -12.39 -1.01
N GLU A 790 49.26 -12.32 -1.86
CA GLU A 790 48.01 -11.61 -1.66
C GLU A 790 47.09 -11.72 -2.88
N ARG A 791 45.96 -12.37 -2.65
CA ARG A 791 44.79 -12.26 -3.51
C ARG A 791 44.09 -10.96 -3.16
N SER A 792 44.00 -10.05 -4.06
CA SER A 792 42.85 -9.16 -4.23
C SER A 792 43.23 -8.00 -5.15
N SER A 793 42.94 -8.12 -6.43
CA SER A 793 42.71 -6.97 -7.33
C SER A 793 42.84 -7.36 -8.81
N THR A 794 41.98 -8.25 -9.29
CA THR A 794 41.97 -8.59 -10.73
C THR A 794 40.53 -8.70 -11.31
N VAL A 795 39.66 -7.75 -11.01
CA VAL A 795 38.35 -7.66 -11.70
C VAL A 795 38.14 -6.31 -12.42
N THR A 796 39.04 -5.36 -12.23
CA THR A 796 38.84 -3.99 -12.81
C THR A 796 39.63 -3.72 -14.10
N GLU A 797 40.56 -4.57 -14.48
CA GLU A 797 41.46 -4.29 -15.65
C GLU A 797 40.92 -4.72 -17.03
N GLU A 798 39.93 -5.58 -17.09
CA GLU A 798 39.44 -6.06 -18.42
C GLU A 798 38.44 -5.14 -19.11
N LYS A 799 37.87 -4.16 -18.41
CA LYS A 799 36.79 -3.29 -18.97
C LYS A 799 37.31 -2.13 -19.84
N TYR A 800 38.61 -1.84 -19.83
CA TYR A 800 39.19 -0.64 -20.46
C TYR A 800 40.34 -0.90 -21.43
N LYS A 801 40.49 -2.11 -21.91
CA LYS A 801 41.63 -2.49 -22.79
C LYS A 801 41.64 -1.87 -24.20
N THR A 802 40.60 -1.10 -24.60
CA THR A 802 40.49 -0.63 -26.00
C THR A 802 40.54 0.90 -26.19
N ASN A 803 40.58 1.72 -25.12
CA ASN A 803 40.77 3.18 -25.28
C ASN A 803 41.40 3.74 -24.00
N ARG A 804 42.72 3.61 -23.84
CA ARG A 804 43.44 4.31 -22.77
C ARG A 804 43.75 5.73 -23.23
N LEU A 805 43.13 6.74 -22.53
CA LEU A 805 43.60 8.11 -22.62
C LEU A 805 45.03 8.19 -22.04
N THR A 806 45.88 8.98 -22.66
CA THR A 806 47.20 9.31 -22.10
C THR A 806 47.01 10.22 -20.85
N GLU A 807 48.03 10.30 -20.03
CA GLU A 807 47.98 11.15 -18.82
C GLU A 807 47.74 12.62 -19.17
N GLU A 808 48.35 13.11 -20.25
CA GLU A 808 48.19 14.47 -20.78
C GLU A 808 46.74 14.69 -21.26
N GLU A 809 46.15 13.74 -21.95
CA GLU A 809 44.74 13.79 -22.38
C GLU A 809 43.78 13.80 -21.19
N CYS A 810 44.09 13.03 -20.12
CA CYS A 810 43.30 13.04 -18.90
C CYS A 810 43.35 14.41 -18.18
N VAL A 811 44.52 15.04 -18.10
CA VAL A 811 44.68 16.37 -17.51
C VAL A 811 43.89 17.41 -18.30
N GLU A 812 44.00 17.39 -19.62
CA GLU A 812 43.27 18.34 -20.47
C GLU A 812 41.75 18.13 -20.43
N LEU A 813 41.29 16.88 -20.48
CA LEU A 813 39.84 16.56 -20.37
C LEU A 813 39.29 16.92 -18.97
N HIS A 814 40.09 16.70 -17.91
CA HIS A 814 39.72 17.14 -16.55
C HIS A 814 39.59 18.66 -16.46
N ARG A 815 40.53 19.40 -17.03
CA ARG A 815 40.50 20.86 -17.07
C ARG A 815 39.24 21.37 -17.80
N LYS A 816 38.90 20.76 -18.94
CA LYS A 816 37.69 21.09 -19.70
C LYS A 816 36.40 20.75 -18.93
N LEU A 817 36.37 19.61 -18.28
CA LEU A 817 35.24 19.15 -17.48
C LEU A 817 34.95 20.12 -16.31
N VAL A 818 35.96 20.47 -15.53
CA VAL A 818 35.82 21.39 -14.40
C VAL A 818 35.38 22.78 -14.89
N ALA A 819 36.02 23.31 -15.92
CA ALA A 819 35.69 24.62 -16.49
C ALA A 819 34.24 24.68 -17.01
N TYR A 820 33.78 23.59 -17.66
CA TYR A 820 32.40 23.50 -18.14
C TYR A 820 31.40 23.40 -17.00
N VAL A 821 31.66 22.56 -16.00
CA VAL A 821 30.76 22.34 -14.87
C VAL A 821 30.63 23.59 -14.00
N GLU A 822 31.70 24.33 -13.80
CA GLU A 822 31.69 25.57 -13.03
C GLU A 822 30.99 26.73 -13.77
N LYS A 823 31.18 26.83 -15.10
CA LYS A 823 30.63 27.91 -15.92
C LYS A 823 29.14 27.71 -16.21
N GLU A 824 28.79 26.53 -16.74
CA GLU A 824 27.42 26.27 -17.26
C GLU A 824 26.51 25.65 -16.18
N LYS A 825 27.06 25.17 -15.05
CA LYS A 825 26.35 24.55 -13.92
C LYS A 825 25.36 23.44 -14.32
N PRO A 826 25.73 22.51 -15.19
CA PRO A 826 24.81 21.47 -15.67
C PRO A 826 24.26 20.59 -14.56
N TYR A 827 24.94 20.53 -13.39
CA TYR A 827 24.54 19.75 -12.23
C TYR A 827 23.21 20.18 -11.60
N ILE A 828 22.69 21.38 -11.93
CA ILE A 828 21.36 21.86 -11.50
C ILE A 828 20.24 21.07 -12.16
N ASN A 829 20.49 20.52 -13.33
CA ASN A 829 19.54 19.62 -13.98
C ASN A 829 19.53 18.25 -13.27
N SER A 830 18.36 17.85 -12.72
CA SER A 830 18.17 16.57 -12.04
C SER A 830 18.37 15.37 -12.96
N ASP A 831 18.08 15.52 -14.25
CA ASP A 831 18.10 14.46 -15.26
C ASP A 831 19.42 14.38 -16.05
N LEU A 832 20.44 15.13 -15.65
CA LEU A 832 21.75 15.14 -16.29
C LEU A 832 22.38 13.75 -16.35
N LYS A 833 22.71 13.31 -17.55
CA LYS A 833 23.37 12.02 -17.81
C LYS A 833 24.83 12.20 -18.19
N MET A 834 25.63 11.15 -18.00
CA MET A 834 27.04 11.15 -18.40
C MET A 834 27.22 11.40 -19.90
N GLY A 835 26.27 10.90 -20.72
CA GLY A 835 26.27 11.14 -22.18
C GLY A 835 26.11 12.61 -22.56
N ASP A 836 25.33 13.36 -21.81
CA ASP A 836 25.08 14.79 -22.06
C ASP A 836 26.37 15.60 -21.78
N LEU A 837 27.06 15.27 -20.68
CA LEU A 837 28.36 15.85 -20.33
C LEU A 837 29.45 15.49 -21.34
N ALA A 838 29.49 14.24 -21.77
CA ALA A 838 30.45 13.79 -22.76
C ALA A 838 30.25 14.51 -24.12
N SER A 839 28.98 14.66 -24.54
CA SER A 839 28.64 15.41 -25.74
C SER A 839 29.01 16.89 -25.67
N ALA A 840 28.78 17.51 -24.50
CA ALA A 840 29.14 18.92 -24.27
C ALA A 840 30.66 19.19 -24.26
N LEU A 841 31.44 18.15 -23.95
CA LEU A 841 32.90 18.20 -23.92
C LEU A 841 33.55 17.66 -25.20
N ASP A 842 32.76 17.34 -26.21
CA ASP A 842 33.19 16.74 -27.49
C ASP A 842 34.06 15.49 -27.27
N THR A 843 33.59 14.60 -26.34
CA THR A 843 34.31 13.37 -25.98
C THR A 843 33.34 12.19 -25.90
N SER A 844 33.88 10.98 -25.80
CA SER A 844 33.04 9.80 -25.62
C SER A 844 32.64 9.58 -24.15
N SER A 845 31.46 8.99 -23.90
CA SER A 845 31.07 8.57 -22.54
C SER A 845 32.06 7.59 -21.92
N HIS A 846 32.79 6.80 -22.74
CA HIS A 846 33.85 5.90 -22.30
C HIS A 846 35.07 6.66 -21.79
N SER A 847 35.53 7.67 -22.51
CA SER A 847 36.66 8.51 -22.14
C SER A 847 36.35 9.29 -20.84
N LEU A 848 35.13 9.84 -20.73
CA LEU A 848 34.71 10.52 -19.50
C LEU A 848 34.58 9.56 -18.32
N SER A 849 34.07 8.37 -18.54
CA SER A 849 34.01 7.31 -17.51
C SER A 849 35.38 6.85 -17.06
N TYR A 850 36.35 6.74 -17.98
CA TYR A 850 37.76 6.42 -17.69
C TYR A 850 38.39 7.53 -16.82
N LEU A 851 38.22 8.79 -17.22
CA LEU A 851 38.70 9.95 -16.47
C LEU A 851 38.18 9.93 -15.02
N LEU A 852 36.87 9.80 -14.85
CA LEU A 852 36.27 9.84 -13.53
C LEU A 852 36.65 8.64 -12.66
N ASN A 853 36.53 7.41 -13.16
CA ASN A 853 36.70 6.21 -12.34
C ASN A 853 38.15 5.78 -12.17
N GLN A 854 39.03 5.97 -13.19
CA GLN A 854 40.39 5.48 -13.15
C GLN A 854 41.42 6.59 -12.82
N TYR A 855 41.23 7.79 -13.35
CA TYR A 855 42.18 8.88 -13.12
C TYR A 855 41.82 9.69 -11.86
N LEU A 856 40.53 10.04 -11.65
CA LEU A 856 40.05 10.80 -10.49
C LEU A 856 39.58 9.90 -9.34
N ASN A 857 39.49 8.58 -9.56
CA ASN A 857 39.01 7.59 -8.59
C ASN A 857 37.66 7.99 -7.94
N GLN A 858 36.74 8.53 -8.73
CA GLN A 858 35.47 9.06 -8.31
C GLN A 858 34.36 8.61 -9.27
N SER A 859 33.19 8.18 -8.74
CA SER A 859 32.07 7.85 -9.62
C SER A 859 31.44 9.12 -10.23
N TYR A 860 30.78 9.00 -11.38
CA TYR A 860 30.05 10.09 -12.02
C TYR A 860 29.05 10.76 -11.08
N TYR A 861 28.29 9.95 -10.34
CA TYR A 861 27.31 10.47 -9.38
C TYR A 861 27.96 11.17 -8.20
N ASP A 862 29.07 10.68 -7.71
CA ASP A 862 29.81 11.34 -6.63
C ASP A 862 30.36 12.69 -7.08
N PHE A 863 30.93 12.74 -8.28
CA PHE A 863 31.44 13.97 -8.88
C PHE A 863 30.36 15.06 -9.01
N ILE A 864 29.22 14.72 -9.62
CA ILE A 864 28.10 15.67 -9.79
C ILE A 864 27.48 16.06 -8.46
N ASN A 865 27.29 15.11 -7.54
CA ASN A 865 26.67 15.41 -6.24
C ASN A 865 27.56 16.27 -5.33
N GLU A 866 28.87 16.26 -5.50
CA GLU A 866 29.78 17.15 -4.78
C GLU A 866 29.54 18.62 -5.17
N TYR A 867 29.35 18.93 -6.44
CA TYR A 867 28.97 20.26 -6.91
C TYR A 867 27.57 20.66 -6.41
N ARG A 868 26.61 19.74 -6.41
CA ARG A 868 25.26 19.96 -5.88
C ARG A 868 25.29 20.29 -4.38
N VAL A 869 26.08 19.56 -3.59
CA VAL A 869 26.27 19.82 -2.15
C VAL A 869 26.94 21.17 -1.92
N THR A 870 27.95 21.50 -2.72
CA THR A 870 28.64 22.79 -2.65
C THR A 870 27.69 23.96 -2.98
N GLN A 871 26.83 23.79 -3.99
CA GLN A 871 25.80 24.76 -4.35
C GLN A 871 24.78 24.94 -3.22
N PHE A 872 24.34 23.83 -2.60
CA PHE A 872 23.43 23.86 -1.45
C PHE A 872 24.02 24.66 -0.28
N LYS A 873 25.30 24.43 0.07
CA LYS A 873 25.98 25.19 1.15
C LYS A 873 25.96 26.70 0.86
N LYS A 874 26.29 27.12 -0.36
CA LYS A 874 26.22 28.51 -0.79
C LYS A 874 24.82 29.11 -0.67
N MET A 875 23.79 28.36 -1.04
CA MET A 875 22.40 28.81 -0.94
C MET A 875 21.92 28.96 0.50
N VAL A 876 22.34 28.08 1.40
CA VAL A 876 21.95 28.14 2.82
C VAL A 876 22.63 29.33 3.53
N GLU A 877 23.81 29.71 3.11
CA GLU A 877 24.55 30.90 3.63
C GLU A 877 23.98 32.24 3.10
N ASP A 878 23.21 32.20 1.99
CA ASP A 878 22.58 33.36 1.41
C ASP A 878 21.18 33.59 2.01
N SER A 879 20.99 34.74 2.67
CA SER A 879 19.72 35.14 3.31
C SER A 879 18.53 35.18 2.35
N HIS A 880 18.77 35.31 1.02
CA HIS A 880 17.73 35.31 0.01
C HIS A 880 16.93 34.00 -0.01
N TYR A 881 17.57 32.90 0.35
CA TYR A 881 16.97 31.56 0.33
C TYR A 881 16.38 31.12 1.68
N SER A 882 16.37 31.96 2.70
CA SER A 882 15.88 31.67 4.05
C SER A 882 14.40 31.29 4.13
N ARG A 883 13.63 31.52 3.07
CA ARG A 883 12.20 31.19 2.97
C ARG A 883 11.92 29.80 2.42
N TYR A 884 12.91 29.14 1.86
CA TYR A 884 12.75 27.84 1.22
C TYR A 884 12.85 26.70 2.24
N THR A 885 12.10 25.63 2.01
CA THR A 885 12.27 24.39 2.78
C THR A 885 13.56 23.68 2.37
N LEU A 886 14.05 22.80 3.22
CA LEU A 886 15.25 22.01 2.95
C LEU A 886 15.14 21.19 1.66
N THR A 887 13.96 20.62 1.41
CA THR A 887 13.65 19.84 0.21
C THR A 887 13.65 20.72 -1.04
N ALA A 888 13.03 21.89 -0.98
CA ALA A 888 13.02 22.83 -2.12
C ALA A 888 14.45 23.34 -2.47
N LEU A 889 15.30 23.58 -1.45
CA LEU A 889 16.71 23.93 -1.70
C LEU A 889 17.49 22.80 -2.36
N ALA A 890 17.25 21.56 -1.95
CA ALA A 890 17.89 20.39 -2.55
C ALA A 890 17.46 20.21 -4.02
N GLU A 891 16.20 20.41 -4.34
CA GLU A 891 15.67 20.38 -5.72
C GLU A 891 16.28 21.47 -6.59
N LEU A 892 16.40 22.71 -6.08
CA LEU A 892 17.06 23.81 -6.77
C LEU A 892 18.56 23.56 -7.02
N CYS A 893 19.16 22.65 -6.25
CA CYS A 893 20.53 22.19 -6.48
C CYS A 893 20.64 21.00 -7.43
N GLY A 894 19.50 20.50 -7.95
CA GLY A 894 19.44 19.40 -8.92
C GLY A 894 19.31 18.00 -8.32
N PHE A 895 18.98 17.86 -7.03
CA PHE A 895 18.67 16.54 -6.46
C PHE A 895 17.24 16.11 -6.81
N SER A 896 17.10 14.91 -7.36
CA SER A 896 15.80 14.35 -7.74
C SER A 896 15.00 13.76 -6.56
N SER A 897 15.61 13.58 -5.39
CA SER A 897 14.94 13.07 -4.20
C SER A 897 15.64 13.49 -2.90
N ARG A 898 14.85 13.66 -1.84
CA ARG A 898 15.33 13.94 -0.48
C ARG A 898 16.33 12.88 0.03
N ALA A 899 16.05 11.61 -0.23
CA ALA A 899 16.91 10.51 0.20
C ALA A 899 18.30 10.57 -0.47
N SER A 900 18.37 10.87 -1.77
CA SER A 900 19.62 11.05 -2.50
C SER A 900 20.41 12.24 -1.96
N PHE A 901 19.74 13.37 -1.71
CA PHE A 901 20.36 14.56 -1.13
C PHE A 901 20.97 14.26 0.25
N PHE A 902 20.19 13.73 1.20
CA PHE A 902 20.66 13.46 2.56
C PHE A 902 21.86 12.51 2.57
N ARG A 903 21.84 11.46 1.74
CA ARG A 903 22.95 10.50 1.61
C ARG A 903 24.21 11.16 1.06
N SER A 904 24.09 11.92 -0.02
CA SER A 904 25.20 12.59 -0.68
C SER A 904 25.77 13.69 0.19
N PHE A 905 24.92 14.46 0.87
CA PHE A 905 25.35 15.51 1.79
C PHE A 905 26.11 14.93 2.98
N LYS A 906 25.60 13.89 3.64
CA LYS A 906 26.29 13.23 4.75
C LYS A 906 27.61 12.57 4.30
N LYS A 907 27.63 11.98 3.10
CA LYS A 907 28.87 11.41 2.53
C LYS A 907 29.94 12.49 2.30
N SER A 908 29.56 13.65 1.80
CA SER A 908 30.48 14.75 1.47
C SER A 908 30.92 15.59 2.67
N THR A 909 30.06 15.72 3.70
CA THR A 909 30.30 16.66 4.82
C THR A 909 30.53 15.97 6.17
N GLY A 910 30.22 14.69 6.28
CA GLY A 910 30.26 13.93 7.54
C GLY A 910 29.04 14.14 8.45
N VAL A 911 28.25 15.20 8.24
CA VAL A 911 27.08 15.56 9.04
C VAL A 911 25.81 15.59 8.20
N THR A 912 24.64 15.54 8.84
CA THR A 912 23.37 15.70 8.12
C THR A 912 23.13 17.16 7.72
N PRO A 913 22.30 17.44 6.67
CA PRO A 913 21.94 18.80 6.30
C PRO A 913 21.39 19.64 7.45
N ASN A 914 20.55 19.04 8.31
CA ASN A 914 19.99 19.72 9.48
C ASN A 914 21.05 20.08 10.52
N GLU A 915 21.99 19.19 10.78
CA GLU A 915 23.14 19.47 11.68
C GLU A 915 24.03 20.57 11.13
N TYR A 916 24.26 20.56 9.82
CA TYR A 916 25.04 21.62 9.16
C TYR A 916 24.39 22.99 9.29
N ILE A 917 23.08 23.10 8.97
CA ILE A 917 22.33 24.36 9.08
C ILE A 917 22.34 24.89 10.52
N ARG A 918 22.17 24.01 11.52
CA ARG A 918 22.28 24.40 12.94
C ARG A 918 23.67 24.91 13.30
N SER A 919 24.71 24.31 12.74
CA SER A 919 26.10 24.71 13.01
C SER A 919 26.46 26.10 12.49
N ILE A 920 25.80 26.57 11.42
CA ILE A 920 26.01 27.91 10.84
C ILE A 920 25.01 28.96 11.36
N GLY A 921 24.18 28.60 12.38
CA GLY A 921 23.21 29.50 12.99
C GLY A 921 21.97 29.77 12.11
N GLY A 922 21.74 28.95 11.10
CA GLY A 922 20.56 29.02 10.23
C GLY A 922 19.35 28.36 10.87
N THR A 923 18.19 28.99 10.76
CA THR A 923 16.89 28.38 11.08
C THR A 923 16.26 27.91 9.77
N ALA A 924 16.46 26.63 9.41
CA ALA A 924 15.68 26.03 8.36
C ALA A 924 14.23 25.85 8.85
N LYS A 925 13.24 26.22 8.03
CA LYS A 925 11.85 25.81 8.30
C LYS A 925 11.79 24.28 8.20
N GLU A 926 11.51 23.63 9.32
CA GLU A 926 11.10 22.23 9.34
C GLU A 926 9.73 22.15 8.63
N GLU A 927 9.58 21.14 7.73
CA GLU A 927 8.30 20.81 7.09
C GLU A 927 7.27 20.34 8.10
#